data_9e4c614eeda6ff3edcc42a395a81d8d7
#
_entry.id   9e4c614eeda6ff3edcc42a395a81d8d7
#
_cell.length_a   1.000
_cell.length_b   1.000
_cell.length_c   1.000
_cell.angle_alpha   90.00
_cell.angle_beta   90.00
_cell.angle_gamma   90.00
#
_symmetry.space_group_name_H-M   'P 1'
#
loop_
_entity.id
_entity.type
_entity.pdbx_description
1 polymer ?
#
loop_
_entity_poly.entity_id
_entity_poly.type
_entity_poly.pdbx_seq_one_letter_code
_entity_poly.pdbx_strand_id
1 'polypeptide(L)'
;MTVKRLPLWAKIVTGAALSLIVAIAIAVGLAPTIVRHVIEGDGSAKLHRRIIIHGAVGIDWSLDPRLTLNRVTVANPAWAQGPMVTMRQLRVRIALLPLLHGRVVLPSLVLRRPVIRLDRPSPTRANWVFVAPKPRMPRSKLRAAPRIGRLVVTHGHITVHDVPAATDLVLGIRSVKPSTRLLLSGHGRYKGSPFVLKGALGSPTLAESDRSPYPVRIAIHIGRFLARITGTLVAPMALKHVDLHVLLKGAGLGRVHKATSLPLPQTGPFQISGRLTRHGKTWDLAHFHGLVGKSDLEGAISVRPGHPMFMRANLTSRLLNFKDLAGFVQAKPKKVEGHVKVVPHAQSAQKVLPAKPYKRSRLMKVDANVVYRAEHVYATHMRIQDLYAHLILRHGVVRLAPLNFGVADGLVAAHYTMNVSQPIYRTQLQAIARGVHLRLLFPKIKFQSAGTGRIGGRLQLSASGNSIAAMSAHATGHLGLALANGSVNNLYVALAQLHIGNAALDWLSGMRQERIPCAVIRLGARNGLVKTRTFLIATPSANIIGRGTINMRRQTLHLTVLTKPKHITIISARGPLHVGGTFQKPVFSVSRKSLLERAGAAIALGALLTPAAALLPLIDTAPGHKVDCPALLNNAGPKAHAEALKGAAQRARGH
;
A
#
# COMPACT_ATOMS: atom_id res chain seq x y z
N MET A 1 -54.11 -73.66 52.17
CA MET A 1 -53.32 -72.69 51.42
C MET A 1 -51.94 -73.26 51.18
N THR A 2 -51.70 -73.86 49.99
CA THR A 2 -50.45 -74.47 49.57
C THR A 2 -49.55 -73.41 48.97
N VAL A 3 -48.52 -73.02 49.70
CA VAL A 3 -47.46 -72.10 49.19
C VAL A 3 -46.67 -72.88 48.14
N LYS A 4 -46.91 -72.56 46.84
CA LYS A 4 -46.10 -73.08 45.73
C LYS A 4 -44.65 -72.61 45.90
N ARG A 5 -43.77 -73.50 46.22
CA ARG A 5 -42.31 -73.23 46.25
C ARG A 5 -41.84 -72.97 44.84
N LEU A 6 -41.29 -71.80 44.62
CA LEU A 6 -40.68 -71.39 43.33
C LEU A 6 -39.60 -72.42 42.97
N PRO A 7 -39.53 -72.87 41.70
CA PRO A 7 -38.49 -73.81 41.25
C PRO A 7 -37.09 -73.23 41.38
N LEU A 8 -36.10 -74.09 41.57
CA LEU A 8 -34.71 -73.70 41.88
C LEU A 8 -34.10 -72.75 40.85
N TRP A 9 -34.42 -72.92 39.56
CA TRP A 9 -33.99 -72.04 38.47
C TRP A 9 -34.56 -70.60 38.61
N ALA A 10 -35.77 -70.44 39.10
CA ALA A 10 -36.36 -69.11 39.32
C ALA A 10 -35.70 -68.37 40.48
N LYS A 11 -35.23 -69.11 41.56
CA LYS A 11 -34.42 -68.52 42.66
C LYS A 11 -33.03 -68.08 42.17
N ILE A 12 -32.41 -68.89 41.28
CA ILE A 12 -31.11 -68.53 40.67
C ILE A 12 -31.21 -67.31 39.75
N VAL A 13 -32.24 -67.25 38.91
CA VAL A 13 -32.48 -66.12 38.01
C VAL A 13 -32.81 -64.82 38.77
N THR A 14 -33.66 -64.90 39.81
CA THR A 14 -33.93 -63.76 40.69
C THR A 14 -32.69 -63.30 41.49
N GLY A 15 -31.88 -64.26 41.98
CA GLY A 15 -30.59 -63.93 42.64
C GLY A 15 -29.58 -63.29 41.71
N ALA A 16 -29.46 -63.85 40.50
CA ALA A 16 -28.58 -63.27 39.47
C ALA A 16 -29.09 -61.83 38.99
N ALA A 17 -30.39 -61.72 38.84
CA ALA A 17 -30.99 -60.38 38.48
C ALA A 17 -30.78 -59.34 39.61
N LEU A 18 -30.97 -59.76 40.87
CA LEU A 18 -30.76 -58.90 42.03
C LEU A 18 -29.28 -58.53 42.18
N SER A 19 -28.34 -59.49 42.02
CA SER A 19 -26.92 -59.22 42.06
C SER A 19 -26.45 -58.30 40.90
N LEU A 20 -27.06 -58.44 39.72
CA LEU A 20 -26.81 -57.57 38.58
C LEU A 20 -27.33 -56.15 38.83
N ILE A 21 -28.55 -56.01 39.41
CA ILE A 21 -29.12 -54.73 39.80
C ILE A 21 -28.23 -54.04 40.85
N VAL A 22 -27.81 -54.78 41.87
CA VAL A 22 -26.88 -54.26 42.91
C VAL A 22 -25.54 -53.89 42.33
N ALA A 23 -24.98 -54.67 41.42
CA ALA A 23 -23.74 -54.36 40.74
C ALA A 23 -23.87 -53.09 39.86
N ILE A 24 -24.98 -52.95 39.14
CA ILE A 24 -25.30 -51.77 38.37
C ILE A 24 -25.50 -50.55 39.31
N ALA A 25 -26.21 -50.68 40.41
CA ALA A 25 -26.40 -49.61 41.39
C ALA A 25 -25.08 -49.15 42.04
N ILE A 26 -24.18 -50.09 42.37
CA ILE A 26 -22.83 -49.80 42.86
C ILE A 26 -22.00 -49.13 41.76
N ALA A 27 -22.04 -49.62 40.53
CA ALA A 27 -21.31 -49.03 39.41
C ALA A 27 -21.81 -47.59 39.11
N VAL A 28 -23.13 -47.39 39.14
CA VAL A 28 -23.75 -46.05 38.99
C VAL A 28 -23.40 -45.12 40.16
N GLY A 29 -23.37 -45.65 41.40
CA GLY A 29 -23.00 -44.88 42.59
C GLY A 29 -21.52 -44.46 42.63
N LEU A 30 -20.63 -45.32 42.12
CA LEU A 30 -19.18 -45.04 42.03
C LEU A 30 -18.79 -44.23 40.79
N ALA A 31 -19.64 -44.20 39.78
CA ALA A 31 -19.34 -43.51 38.53
C ALA A 31 -18.92 -42.02 38.70
N PRO A 32 -19.51 -41.21 39.61
CA PRO A 32 -19.09 -39.82 39.79
C PRO A 32 -17.64 -39.71 40.31
N THR A 33 -17.20 -40.62 41.18
CA THR A 33 -15.85 -40.64 41.74
C THR A 33 -14.82 -41.10 40.70
N ILE A 34 -15.17 -42.13 39.89
CA ILE A 34 -14.36 -42.63 38.78
C ILE A 34 -14.16 -41.52 37.73
N VAL A 35 -15.27 -40.85 37.32
CA VAL A 35 -15.22 -39.77 36.35
C VAL A 35 -14.40 -38.57 36.86
N ARG A 36 -14.51 -38.23 38.15
CA ARG A 36 -13.67 -37.22 38.79
C ARG A 36 -12.19 -37.62 38.66
N HIS A 37 -11.83 -38.84 39.05
CA HIS A 37 -10.45 -39.30 39.04
C HIS A 37 -9.87 -39.31 37.61
N VAL A 38 -10.63 -39.75 36.62
CA VAL A 38 -10.24 -39.75 35.22
C VAL A 38 -10.03 -38.32 34.69
N ILE A 39 -10.94 -37.37 35.01
CA ILE A 39 -10.81 -35.99 34.57
C ILE A 39 -9.63 -35.28 35.25
N GLU A 40 -9.48 -35.47 36.57
CA GLU A 40 -8.38 -34.89 37.32
C GLU A 40 -7.02 -35.51 36.99
N GLY A 41 -6.95 -36.84 36.75
CA GLY A 41 -5.74 -37.55 36.37
C GLY A 41 -5.40 -37.42 34.88
N ASP A 42 -6.14 -38.13 34.02
CA ASP A 42 -5.87 -38.17 32.57
C ASP A 42 -6.05 -36.81 31.89
N GLY A 43 -7.07 -36.05 32.34
CA GLY A 43 -7.29 -34.71 31.84
C GLY A 43 -6.12 -33.77 32.15
N SER A 44 -5.59 -33.85 33.38
CA SER A 44 -4.42 -33.07 33.80
C SER A 44 -3.15 -33.48 33.07
N ALA A 45 -2.94 -34.76 32.85
CA ALA A 45 -1.80 -35.31 32.11
C ALA A 45 -1.83 -34.83 30.63
N LYS A 46 -2.99 -34.89 29.96
CA LYS A 46 -3.14 -34.46 28.56
C LYS A 46 -3.01 -32.95 28.36
N LEU A 47 -3.49 -32.16 29.32
CA LEU A 47 -3.39 -30.70 29.27
C LEU A 47 -2.07 -30.18 29.82
N HIS A 48 -1.26 -31.01 30.48
CA HIS A 48 -0.08 -30.60 31.23
C HIS A 48 -0.40 -29.47 32.23
N ARG A 49 -1.63 -29.51 32.80
CA ARG A 49 -2.15 -28.57 33.80
C ARG A 49 -3.05 -29.32 34.77
N ARG A 50 -2.88 -29.05 36.04
CA ARG A 50 -3.69 -29.67 37.08
C ARG A 50 -5.15 -29.20 36.97
N ILE A 51 -6.05 -30.14 36.75
CA ILE A 51 -7.50 -29.91 36.79
C ILE A 51 -7.97 -30.36 38.17
N ILE A 52 -8.79 -29.51 38.83
CA ILE A 52 -9.34 -29.79 40.15
C ILE A 52 -10.84 -29.51 40.11
N ILE A 53 -11.64 -30.46 40.61
CA ILE A 53 -13.09 -30.35 40.73
C ILE A 53 -13.42 -30.29 42.23
N HIS A 54 -13.66 -29.04 42.72
CA HIS A 54 -13.92 -28.83 44.17
C HIS A 54 -15.37 -29.16 44.57
N GLY A 55 -16.30 -29.25 43.63
CA GLY A 55 -17.70 -29.53 43.90
C GLY A 55 -18.15 -30.95 43.54
N ALA A 56 -19.42 -31.20 43.69
CA ALA A 56 -20.04 -32.46 43.31
C ALA A 56 -19.95 -32.74 41.81
N VAL A 57 -19.71 -33.99 41.45
CA VAL A 57 -19.85 -34.52 40.09
C VAL A 57 -21.16 -35.27 40.03
N GLY A 58 -22.06 -34.85 39.12
CA GLY A 58 -23.34 -35.50 38.87
C GLY A 58 -23.38 -36.10 37.46
N ILE A 59 -23.99 -37.25 37.34
CA ILE A 59 -24.21 -37.91 36.04
C ILE A 59 -25.69 -38.25 35.92
N ASP A 60 -26.36 -37.62 34.92
CA ASP A 60 -27.73 -38.00 34.56
C ASP A 60 -27.66 -38.98 33.41
N TRP A 61 -27.95 -40.26 33.71
CA TRP A 61 -27.84 -41.35 32.77
C TRP A 61 -28.96 -41.31 31.73
N SER A 62 -28.57 -41.35 30.46
CA SER A 62 -29.45 -41.43 29.30
C SER A 62 -28.63 -41.93 28.09
N LEU A 63 -29.24 -42.10 26.91
CA LEU A 63 -28.50 -42.39 25.67
C LEU A 63 -27.45 -41.31 25.34
N ASP A 64 -27.69 -40.07 25.81
CA ASP A 64 -26.75 -38.98 25.80
C ASP A 64 -26.51 -38.47 27.23
N PRO A 65 -25.68 -39.16 28.04
CA PRO A 65 -25.50 -38.84 29.45
C PRO A 65 -25.05 -37.39 29.63
N ARG A 66 -25.59 -36.76 30.70
CA ARG A 66 -25.25 -35.40 31.08
C ARG A 66 -24.32 -35.44 32.28
N LEU A 67 -23.08 -35.05 32.06
CA LEU A 67 -22.10 -34.84 33.09
C LEU A 67 -22.18 -33.38 33.61
N THR A 68 -22.32 -33.23 34.93
CA THR A 68 -22.32 -31.93 35.62
C THR A 68 -21.15 -31.86 36.59
N LEU A 69 -20.22 -30.94 36.35
CA LEU A 69 -19.06 -30.68 37.20
C LEU A 69 -19.23 -29.31 37.86
N ASN A 70 -19.12 -29.26 39.19
CA ASN A 70 -19.26 -28.02 39.92
C ASN A 70 -17.90 -27.51 40.41
N ARG A 71 -17.67 -26.21 40.37
CA ARG A 71 -16.43 -25.53 40.82
C ARG A 71 -15.17 -26.16 40.22
N VAL A 72 -15.08 -26.11 38.87
CA VAL A 72 -13.93 -26.62 38.13
C VAL A 72 -12.85 -25.55 38.04
N THR A 73 -11.62 -25.96 38.30
CA THR A 73 -10.44 -25.10 38.25
C THR A 73 -9.36 -25.78 37.40
N VAL A 74 -8.73 -25.00 36.51
CA VAL A 74 -7.52 -25.42 35.77
C VAL A 74 -6.38 -24.54 36.26
N ALA A 75 -5.33 -25.16 36.76
CA ALA A 75 -4.18 -24.46 37.30
C ALA A 75 -3.35 -23.79 36.21
N ASN A 76 -2.70 -22.69 36.59
CA ASN A 76 -1.64 -22.07 35.82
C ASN A 76 -0.34 -22.90 35.87
N PRO A 77 0.62 -22.64 34.97
CA PRO A 77 2.00 -23.07 35.17
C PRO A 77 2.59 -22.43 36.45
N ALA A 78 3.62 -23.04 37.01
CA ALA A 78 4.21 -22.61 38.27
C ALA A 78 4.68 -21.14 38.32
N TRP A 79 4.96 -20.55 37.18
CA TRP A 79 5.41 -19.15 37.08
C TRP A 79 4.27 -18.12 37.10
N ALA A 80 2.99 -18.53 36.98
CA ALA A 80 1.85 -17.63 36.92
C ALA A 80 0.97 -17.78 38.18
N GLN A 81 0.51 -16.67 38.72
CA GLN A 81 -0.28 -16.64 39.97
C GLN A 81 -1.75 -16.99 39.73
N GLY A 82 -2.32 -17.73 40.66
CA GLY A 82 -3.74 -18.13 40.68
C GLY A 82 -4.12 -19.10 39.55
N PRO A 83 -5.39 -19.46 39.45
CA PRO A 83 -5.87 -20.39 38.42
C PRO A 83 -5.98 -19.75 37.05
N MET A 84 -5.65 -20.51 35.99
CA MET A 84 -5.83 -20.12 34.59
C MET A 84 -7.31 -20.08 34.20
N VAL A 85 -8.07 -21.10 34.58
CA VAL A 85 -9.50 -21.17 34.31
C VAL A 85 -10.24 -21.53 35.58
N THR A 86 -11.30 -20.80 35.87
CA THR A 86 -12.28 -21.16 36.90
C THR A 86 -13.68 -21.13 36.31
N MET A 87 -14.53 -22.05 36.70
CA MET A 87 -15.94 -22.02 36.33
C MET A 87 -16.82 -22.55 37.46
N ARG A 88 -17.97 -21.87 37.64
CA ARG A 88 -18.92 -22.30 38.68
C ARG A 88 -19.52 -23.66 38.37
N GLN A 89 -19.85 -23.92 37.10
CA GLN A 89 -20.41 -25.18 36.67
C GLN A 89 -20.13 -25.44 35.19
N LEU A 90 -19.74 -26.64 34.88
CA LEU A 90 -19.61 -27.21 33.55
C LEU A 90 -20.64 -28.35 33.41
N ARG A 91 -21.55 -28.20 32.43
CA ARG A 91 -22.49 -29.28 32.04
C ARG A 91 -22.15 -29.72 30.63
N VAL A 92 -21.88 -30.98 30.45
CA VAL A 92 -21.54 -31.60 29.16
C VAL A 92 -22.52 -32.71 28.88
N ARG A 93 -23.18 -32.71 27.73
CA ARG A 93 -23.91 -33.88 27.24
C ARG A 93 -23.01 -34.58 26.23
N ILE A 94 -22.87 -35.88 26.32
CA ILE A 94 -21.96 -36.67 25.49
C ILE A 94 -22.78 -37.70 24.73
N ALA A 95 -22.67 -37.75 23.42
CA ALA A 95 -23.34 -38.75 22.59
C ALA A 95 -22.52 -40.06 22.63
N LEU A 96 -23.07 -41.12 23.23
CA LEU A 96 -22.37 -42.40 23.41
C LEU A 96 -22.16 -43.15 22.10
N LEU A 97 -23.16 -43.19 21.21
CA LEU A 97 -23.06 -43.92 19.94
C LEU A 97 -21.89 -43.43 19.06
N PRO A 98 -21.71 -42.11 18.81
CA PRO A 98 -20.53 -41.61 18.11
C PRO A 98 -19.20 -41.90 18.86
N LEU A 99 -19.23 -41.90 20.20
CA LEU A 99 -18.05 -42.14 21.03
C LEU A 99 -17.53 -43.56 20.86
N LEU A 100 -18.42 -44.55 20.72
CA LEU A 100 -18.05 -45.96 20.44
C LEU A 100 -17.32 -46.09 19.09
N HIS A 101 -17.56 -45.18 18.15
CA HIS A 101 -16.86 -45.11 16.86
C HIS A 101 -15.67 -44.11 16.89
N GLY A 102 -15.15 -43.77 18.08
CA GLY A 102 -14.00 -42.89 18.26
C GLY A 102 -14.26 -41.41 17.93
N ARG A 103 -15.52 -40.98 17.75
CA ARG A 103 -15.92 -39.61 17.47
C ARG A 103 -16.49 -38.94 18.71
N VAL A 104 -15.85 -37.89 19.20
CA VAL A 104 -16.35 -37.12 20.34
C VAL A 104 -17.39 -36.11 19.83
N VAL A 105 -18.66 -36.35 20.17
CA VAL A 105 -19.78 -35.45 19.88
C VAL A 105 -20.37 -35.01 21.20
N LEU A 106 -20.48 -33.67 21.38
CA LEU A 106 -21.04 -33.04 22.57
C LEU A 106 -22.34 -32.30 22.17
N PRO A 107 -23.51 -32.95 22.24
CA PRO A 107 -24.79 -32.35 21.86
C PRO A 107 -25.08 -31.04 22.62
N SER A 108 -24.58 -30.89 23.84
CA SER A 108 -24.72 -29.66 24.61
C SER A 108 -23.54 -29.45 25.54
N LEU A 109 -23.02 -28.22 25.53
CA LEU A 109 -21.97 -27.73 26.44
C LEU A 109 -22.46 -26.44 27.10
N VAL A 110 -22.61 -26.45 28.43
CA VAL A 110 -23.06 -25.27 29.18
C VAL A 110 -21.99 -24.87 30.17
N LEU A 111 -21.48 -23.64 30.01
CA LEU A 111 -20.49 -23.04 30.87
C LEU A 111 -21.15 -21.93 31.72
N ARG A 112 -21.15 -22.09 33.04
CA ARG A 112 -21.67 -21.08 33.96
C ARG A 112 -20.55 -20.33 34.65
N ARG A 113 -20.51 -19.01 34.44
CA ARG A 113 -19.51 -18.08 34.95
C ARG A 113 -18.07 -18.58 34.72
N PRO A 114 -17.68 -18.94 33.47
CA PRO A 114 -16.29 -19.23 33.20
C PRO A 114 -15.47 -17.94 33.28
N VAL A 115 -14.34 -18.00 34.01
CA VAL A 115 -13.33 -16.93 34.07
C VAL A 115 -12.03 -17.55 33.55
N ILE A 116 -11.47 -16.95 32.50
CA ILE A 116 -10.24 -17.41 31.86
C ILE A 116 -9.21 -16.27 31.99
N ARG A 117 -8.03 -16.57 32.51
CA ARG A 117 -6.91 -15.64 32.61
C ARG A 117 -5.80 -16.08 31.67
N LEU A 118 -5.49 -15.22 30.71
CA LEU A 118 -4.44 -15.44 29.70
C LEU A 118 -3.30 -14.46 29.97
N ASP A 119 -2.16 -14.99 30.44
CA ASP A 119 -0.99 -14.23 30.84
C ASP A 119 0.22 -14.56 29.97
N ARG A 120 0.88 -13.54 29.43
CA ARG A 120 2.13 -13.62 28.69
C ARG A 120 3.13 -12.57 29.18
N PRO A 121 3.96 -12.87 30.18
CA PRO A 121 4.93 -11.94 30.74
C PRO A 121 6.14 -11.71 29.80
N SER A 122 6.48 -12.69 28.95
CA SER A 122 7.61 -12.58 28.02
C SER A 122 7.28 -13.22 26.65
N PRO A 123 8.07 -12.96 25.59
CA PRO A 123 7.83 -13.55 24.26
C PRO A 123 7.82 -15.08 24.23
N THR A 124 8.55 -15.71 25.14
CA THR A 124 8.72 -17.16 25.23
C THR A 124 7.82 -17.86 26.25
N ARG A 125 7.12 -17.09 27.12
CA ARG A 125 6.27 -17.64 28.19
C ARG A 125 4.82 -17.16 28.03
N ALA A 126 3.91 -18.12 27.75
CA ALA A 126 2.47 -17.86 27.75
C ALA A 126 1.76 -19.03 28.44
N ASN A 127 0.79 -18.71 29.34
CA ASN A 127 0.11 -19.76 30.12
C ASN A 127 -0.83 -20.63 29.29
N TRP A 128 -1.25 -20.18 28.12
CA TRP A 128 -2.07 -20.95 27.16
C TRP A 128 -1.27 -21.88 26.24
N VAL A 129 0.05 -21.94 26.39
CA VAL A 129 0.88 -22.93 25.69
C VAL A 129 0.92 -24.19 26.55
N PHE A 130 0.18 -25.21 26.13
CA PHE A 130 0.01 -26.44 26.87
C PHE A 130 1.08 -27.50 26.54
N VAL A 131 1.81 -27.36 25.45
CA VAL A 131 2.82 -28.32 25.00
C VAL A 131 4.08 -27.55 24.61
N ALA A 132 5.25 -28.03 25.08
CA ALA A 132 6.53 -27.61 24.55
C ALA A 132 6.57 -27.89 23.04
N PRO A 133 7.13 -27.02 22.18
CA PRO A 133 7.20 -27.27 20.75
C PRO A 133 8.04 -28.48 20.46
N LYS A 134 7.41 -29.63 20.19
CA LYS A 134 8.07 -30.82 19.66
C LYS A 134 8.39 -30.56 18.17
N PRO A 135 9.54 -31.08 17.67
CA PRO A 135 9.85 -31.01 16.25
C PRO A 135 8.73 -31.66 15.43
N ARG A 136 8.46 -31.07 14.26
CA ARG A 136 7.36 -31.38 13.36
C ARG A 136 7.14 -32.85 13.12
N MET A 137 6.13 -33.43 13.76
CA MET A 137 5.59 -34.74 13.35
C MET A 137 4.58 -34.58 12.21
N PRO A 138 4.49 -35.53 11.27
CA PRO A 138 3.56 -35.42 10.13
C PRO A 138 2.10 -35.36 10.59
N ARG A 139 1.33 -34.52 9.91
CA ARG A 139 -0.07 -34.14 10.21
C ARG A 139 -1.13 -35.26 10.14
N SER A 140 -0.76 -36.50 9.97
CA SER A 140 -1.69 -37.63 9.70
C SER A 140 -2.46 -38.18 10.90
N LYS A 141 -2.26 -37.69 12.14
CA LYS A 141 -2.95 -38.18 13.36
C LYS A 141 -3.56 -37.07 14.23
N LEU A 142 -4.03 -35.95 13.67
CA LEU A 142 -4.93 -35.07 14.43
C LEU A 142 -6.30 -35.80 14.52
N ARG A 143 -6.63 -36.35 15.68
CA ARG A 143 -8.01 -36.76 16.00
C ARG A 143 -8.90 -35.53 15.72
N ALA A 144 -10.02 -35.75 15.01
CA ALA A 144 -10.97 -34.70 14.69
C ALA A 144 -11.37 -33.96 15.98
N ALA A 145 -11.38 -32.65 15.93
CA ALA A 145 -11.82 -31.82 17.06
C ALA A 145 -13.23 -32.23 17.49
N PRO A 146 -13.56 -32.22 18.81
CA PRO A 146 -14.87 -32.60 19.30
C PRO A 146 -15.94 -31.70 18.67
N ARG A 147 -17.03 -32.29 18.16
CA ARG A 147 -18.17 -31.56 17.62
C ARG A 147 -19.05 -31.09 18.76
N ILE A 148 -19.32 -29.77 18.82
CA ILE A 148 -20.17 -29.17 19.87
C ILE A 148 -21.47 -28.70 19.24
N GLY A 149 -22.58 -29.39 19.52
CA GLY A 149 -23.89 -29.04 19.00
C GLY A 149 -24.41 -27.71 19.56
N ARG A 150 -24.59 -27.59 20.85
CA ARG A 150 -25.11 -26.40 21.52
C ARG A 150 -24.13 -25.89 22.57
N LEU A 151 -23.62 -24.67 22.40
CA LEU A 151 -22.81 -23.99 23.42
C LEU A 151 -23.63 -22.90 24.10
N VAL A 152 -23.70 -22.97 25.42
CA VAL A 152 -24.33 -21.92 26.24
C VAL A 152 -23.30 -21.41 27.23
N VAL A 153 -23.01 -20.11 27.19
CA VAL A 153 -22.12 -19.43 28.12
C VAL A 153 -22.90 -18.38 28.91
N THR A 154 -22.90 -18.48 30.23
CA THR A 154 -23.52 -17.50 31.09
C THR A 154 -22.45 -16.74 31.85
N HIS A 155 -22.40 -15.41 31.68
CA HIS A 155 -21.45 -14.50 32.36
C HIS A 155 -19.98 -14.96 32.26
N GLY A 156 -19.52 -15.27 31.03
CA GLY A 156 -18.12 -15.60 30.77
C GLY A 156 -17.24 -14.34 30.74
N HIS A 157 -16.08 -14.40 31.37
CA HIS A 157 -15.07 -13.35 31.38
C HIS A 157 -13.72 -13.92 30.96
N ILE A 158 -13.02 -13.20 30.09
CA ILE A 158 -11.66 -13.55 29.65
C ILE A 158 -10.80 -12.32 29.88
N THR A 159 -9.77 -12.43 30.69
CA THR A 159 -8.74 -11.41 30.85
C THR A 159 -7.50 -11.81 30.06
N VAL A 160 -6.93 -10.87 29.33
CA VAL A 160 -5.68 -11.06 28.58
C VAL A 160 -4.68 -10.03 29.06
N HIS A 161 -3.58 -10.50 29.57
CA HIS A 161 -2.44 -9.69 29.98
C HIS A 161 -1.20 -10.12 29.18
N ASP A 162 -0.81 -9.32 28.21
CA ASP A 162 0.28 -9.61 27.27
C ASP A 162 1.28 -8.46 27.30
N VAL A 163 2.31 -8.59 28.15
CA VAL A 163 3.33 -7.56 28.36
C VAL A 163 4.12 -7.26 27.09
N PRO A 164 4.68 -8.24 26.33
CA PRO A 164 5.39 -7.98 25.09
C PRO A 164 4.56 -7.27 24.02
N ALA A 165 3.24 -7.49 24.02
CA ALA A 165 2.35 -6.84 23.07
C ALA A 165 1.69 -5.56 23.65
N ALA A 166 2.02 -5.13 24.87
CA ALA A 166 1.38 -4.01 25.57
C ALA A 166 -0.16 -4.09 25.49
N THR A 167 -0.72 -5.28 25.80
CA THR A 167 -2.13 -5.61 25.61
C THR A 167 -2.76 -6.06 26.93
N ASP A 168 -3.77 -5.34 27.39
CA ASP A 168 -4.57 -5.63 28.57
C ASP A 168 -6.04 -5.55 28.20
N LEU A 169 -6.73 -6.69 28.14
CA LEU A 169 -8.11 -6.77 27.68
C LEU A 169 -8.99 -7.49 28.70
N VAL A 170 -10.20 -7.03 28.85
CA VAL A 170 -11.30 -7.72 29.52
C VAL A 170 -12.38 -7.99 28.49
N LEU A 171 -12.66 -9.26 28.23
CA LEU A 171 -13.63 -9.70 27.25
C LEU A 171 -14.80 -10.40 27.98
N GLY A 172 -16.01 -10.02 27.66
CA GLY A 172 -17.24 -10.65 28.14
C GLY A 172 -17.89 -11.48 27.03
N ILE A 173 -18.38 -12.67 27.38
CA ILE A 173 -19.13 -13.53 26.46
C ILE A 173 -20.38 -14.06 27.16
N ARG A 174 -21.54 -13.95 26.51
CA ARG A 174 -22.80 -14.48 27.04
C ARG A 174 -23.73 -14.97 25.94
N SER A 175 -24.45 -16.05 26.22
CA SER A 175 -25.54 -16.53 25.37
C SER A 175 -26.84 -15.84 25.72
N VAL A 176 -27.64 -15.51 24.69
CA VAL A 176 -28.98 -14.90 24.83
C VAL A 176 -30.03 -15.89 24.32
N LYS A 177 -31.02 -16.21 25.17
CA LYS A 177 -32.19 -17.00 24.78
C LYS A 177 -33.09 -16.17 23.83
N PRO A 178 -33.88 -16.80 22.96
CA PRO A 178 -34.08 -18.25 22.78
C PRO A 178 -33.10 -18.92 21.82
N SER A 179 -32.37 -18.18 21.00
CA SER A 179 -31.61 -18.69 19.85
C SER A 179 -30.14 -19.03 20.18
N THR A 180 -29.72 -19.02 21.45
CA THR A 180 -28.33 -19.25 21.86
C THR A 180 -27.28 -18.38 21.12
N ARG A 181 -27.72 -17.23 20.63
CA ARG A 181 -26.82 -16.23 20.05
C ARG A 181 -25.77 -15.80 21.08
N LEU A 182 -24.52 -15.68 20.64
CA LEU A 182 -23.42 -15.25 21.51
C LEU A 182 -23.23 -13.73 21.39
N LEU A 183 -23.35 -13.02 22.50
CA LEU A 183 -22.96 -11.62 22.60
C LEU A 183 -21.52 -11.53 23.10
N LEU A 184 -20.74 -10.68 22.44
CA LEU A 184 -19.36 -10.36 22.78
C LEU A 184 -19.29 -8.90 23.22
N SER A 185 -18.54 -8.65 24.29
CA SER A 185 -18.16 -7.31 24.73
C SER A 185 -16.68 -7.33 25.12
N GLY A 186 -15.99 -6.21 24.96
CA GLY A 186 -14.60 -6.14 25.35
C GLY A 186 -14.15 -4.70 25.52
N HIS A 187 -13.24 -4.49 26.46
CA HIS A 187 -12.61 -3.22 26.70
C HIS A 187 -11.19 -3.40 27.25
N GLY A 188 -10.40 -2.34 27.20
CA GLY A 188 -9.03 -2.36 27.68
C GLY A 188 -8.05 -1.63 26.78
N ARG A 189 -6.84 -2.13 26.68
CA ARG A 189 -5.77 -1.60 25.82
C ARG A 189 -5.22 -2.71 24.91
N TYR A 190 -5.17 -2.48 23.61
CA TYR A 190 -4.58 -3.38 22.63
C TYR A 190 -3.38 -2.70 21.98
N LYS A 191 -2.20 -3.29 22.15
CA LYS A 191 -0.92 -2.72 21.71
C LYS A 191 -0.77 -1.25 22.13
N GLY A 192 -1.10 -0.97 23.41
CA GLY A 192 -1.03 0.35 24.01
C GLY A 192 -2.16 1.32 23.62
N SER A 193 -3.05 0.96 22.72
CA SER A 193 -4.18 1.80 22.28
C SER A 193 -5.48 1.40 22.97
N PRO A 194 -6.40 2.34 23.31
CA PRO A 194 -7.72 2.01 23.82
C PRO A 194 -8.45 1.04 22.89
N PHE A 195 -9.05 0.01 23.46
CA PHE A 195 -9.77 -1.06 22.75
C PHE A 195 -11.20 -1.18 23.27
N VAL A 196 -12.15 -1.26 22.34
CA VAL A 196 -13.55 -1.60 22.65
C VAL A 196 -14.05 -2.58 21.58
N LEU A 197 -14.66 -3.68 22.03
CA LEU A 197 -15.31 -4.70 21.20
C LEU A 197 -16.79 -4.80 21.57
N LYS A 198 -17.65 -4.79 20.57
CA LYS A 198 -19.06 -5.18 20.68
C LYS A 198 -19.40 -6.12 19.53
N GLY A 199 -20.08 -7.23 19.82
CA GLY A 199 -20.39 -8.18 18.79
C GLY A 199 -21.55 -9.10 19.13
N ALA A 200 -22.11 -9.70 18.10
CA ALA A 200 -23.08 -10.77 18.16
C ALA A 200 -22.74 -11.83 17.12
N LEU A 201 -22.66 -13.06 17.54
CA LEU A 201 -22.39 -14.23 16.72
C LEU A 201 -23.61 -15.17 16.73
N GLY A 202 -23.73 -15.98 15.70
CA GLY A 202 -24.75 -17.03 15.64
C GLY A 202 -24.60 -18.11 16.71
N SER A 203 -25.53 -19.02 16.74
CA SER A 203 -25.43 -20.20 17.61
C SER A 203 -24.28 -21.09 17.15
N PRO A 204 -23.52 -21.69 18.08
CA PRO A 204 -22.49 -22.68 17.73
C PRO A 204 -23.02 -23.87 16.92
N THR A 205 -24.29 -24.24 17.09
CA THR A 205 -24.96 -25.28 16.30
C THR A 205 -24.97 -24.96 14.80
N LEU A 206 -25.14 -23.68 14.45
CA LEU A 206 -25.03 -23.21 13.08
C LEU A 206 -23.57 -23.20 12.58
N ALA A 207 -22.61 -23.08 13.50
CA ALA A 207 -21.18 -23.05 13.15
C ALA A 207 -20.66 -24.38 12.63
N GLU A 208 -21.27 -25.50 12.99
CA GLU A 208 -20.91 -26.84 12.53
C GLU A 208 -21.61 -27.24 11.22
N SER A 209 -22.67 -26.53 10.86
CA SER A 209 -23.42 -26.81 9.64
C SER A 209 -22.63 -26.35 8.41
N ASP A 210 -22.39 -27.27 7.49
CA ASP A 210 -21.77 -26.98 6.19
C ASP A 210 -22.70 -26.24 5.22
N ARG A 211 -23.97 -26.05 5.59
CA ARG A 211 -25.01 -25.46 4.73
C ARG A 211 -25.70 -24.24 5.33
N SER A 212 -25.70 -24.11 6.65
CA SER A 212 -26.45 -23.04 7.33
C SER A 212 -25.61 -21.77 7.48
N PRO A 213 -26.16 -20.59 7.17
CA PRO A 213 -25.47 -19.33 7.34
C PRO A 213 -25.28 -19.00 8.83
N TYR A 214 -24.05 -18.76 9.25
CA TYR A 214 -23.66 -18.34 10.59
C TYR A 214 -23.56 -16.82 10.64
N PRO A 215 -24.50 -16.10 11.27
CA PRO A 215 -24.48 -14.66 11.28
C PRO A 215 -23.35 -14.11 12.16
N VAL A 216 -22.70 -13.07 11.67
CA VAL A 216 -21.61 -12.34 12.34
C VAL A 216 -21.92 -10.85 12.32
N ARG A 217 -21.83 -10.20 13.48
CA ARG A 217 -21.89 -8.74 13.61
C ARG A 217 -20.88 -8.31 14.66
N ILE A 218 -19.81 -7.66 14.24
CA ILE A 218 -18.69 -7.26 15.11
C ILE A 218 -18.35 -5.80 14.83
N ALA A 219 -18.16 -5.02 15.90
CA ALA A 219 -17.61 -3.68 15.86
C ALA A 219 -16.41 -3.60 16.80
N ILE A 220 -15.27 -3.20 16.29
CA ILE A 220 -14.00 -3.09 17.01
C ILE A 220 -13.51 -1.64 16.90
N HIS A 221 -13.20 -1.03 18.02
CA HIS A 221 -12.53 0.26 18.10
C HIS A 221 -11.14 0.06 18.72
N ILE A 222 -10.10 0.56 18.05
CA ILE A 222 -8.72 0.55 18.56
C ILE A 222 -8.17 1.98 18.41
N GLY A 223 -8.18 2.75 19.48
CA GLY A 223 -7.90 4.18 19.42
C GLY A 223 -8.83 4.89 18.43
N ARG A 224 -8.28 5.45 17.34
CA ARG A 224 -9.05 6.12 16.27
C ARG A 224 -9.38 5.22 15.07
N PHE A 225 -9.17 3.93 15.18
CA PHE A 225 -9.51 2.95 14.17
C PHE A 225 -10.82 2.26 14.51
N LEU A 226 -11.75 2.18 13.57
CA LEU A 226 -13.01 1.44 13.63
C LEU A 226 -13.02 0.36 12.56
N ALA A 227 -13.33 -0.87 12.93
CA ALA A 227 -13.70 -1.95 12.03
C ALA A 227 -15.13 -2.40 12.37
N ARG A 228 -16.03 -2.40 11.39
CA ARG A 228 -17.37 -2.98 11.48
C ARG A 228 -17.48 -4.08 10.45
N ILE A 229 -17.86 -5.27 10.90
CA ILE A 229 -17.98 -6.47 10.09
C ILE A 229 -19.38 -7.04 10.33
N THR A 230 -20.16 -7.20 9.27
CA THR A 230 -21.53 -7.74 9.33
C THR A 230 -21.75 -8.69 8.17
N GLY A 231 -22.47 -9.79 8.39
CA GLY A 231 -22.78 -10.74 7.33
C GLY A 231 -22.90 -12.17 7.82
N THR A 232 -22.55 -13.11 6.98
CA THR A 232 -22.67 -14.54 7.25
C THR A 232 -21.42 -15.32 6.85
N LEU A 233 -21.20 -16.41 7.60
CA LEU A 233 -20.18 -17.40 7.30
C LEU A 233 -20.85 -18.76 7.14
N VAL A 234 -20.32 -19.66 6.34
CA VAL A 234 -20.70 -21.08 6.36
C VAL A 234 -19.47 -21.87 6.78
N ALA A 235 -19.66 -22.80 7.70
CA ALA A 235 -18.57 -23.52 8.36
C ALA A 235 -17.47 -22.56 8.87
N PRO A 236 -17.74 -21.69 9.87
CA PRO A 236 -16.87 -20.60 10.29
C PRO A 236 -15.47 -21.05 10.71
N MET A 237 -15.31 -22.28 11.21
CA MET A 237 -13.98 -22.85 11.56
C MET A 237 -13.15 -23.15 10.31
N ALA A 238 -13.76 -23.51 9.21
CA ALA A 238 -13.11 -23.80 7.93
C ALA A 238 -13.17 -22.60 6.95
N LEU A 239 -13.99 -21.59 7.25
CA LEU A 239 -14.27 -20.43 6.40
C LEU A 239 -14.62 -20.84 4.96
N LYS A 240 -15.50 -21.90 4.80
CA LYS A 240 -15.84 -22.44 3.47
C LYS A 240 -16.49 -21.41 2.58
N HIS A 241 -17.49 -20.69 3.10
CA HIS A 241 -18.10 -19.54 2.44
C HIS A 241 -18.10 -18.34 3.38
N VAL A 242 -17.68 -17.23 2.87
CA VAL A 242 -17.61 -15.94 3.57
C VAL A 242 -18.40 -14.94 2.75
N ASP A 243 -19.33 -14.25 3.39
CA ASP A 243 -20.08 -13.14 2.81
C ASP A 243 -20.24 -12.06 3.88
N LEU A 244 -19.32 -11.12 3.89
CA LEU A 244 -19.19 -10.11 4.91
C LEU A 244 -19.16 -8.71 4.30
N HIS A 245 -19.95 -7.80 4.85
CA HIS A 245 -19.81 -6.37 4.62
C HIS A 245 -18.81 -5.82 5.63
N VAL A 246 -17.77 -5.21 5.14
CA VAL A 246 -16.67 -4.66 5.93
C VAL A 246 -16.64 -3.15 5.79
N LEU A 247 -16.58 -2.42 6.91
CA LEU A 247 -16.35 -0.99 6.97
C LEU A 247 -15.15 -0.72 7.89
N LEU A 248 -14.12 -0.11 7.35
CA LEU A 248 -12.91 0.28 8.05
C LEU A 248 -12.77 1.81 8.01
N LYS A 249 -12.56 2.45 9.15
CA LYS A 249 -12.30 3.89 9.26
C LYS A 249 -11.09 4.12 10.14
N GLY A 250 -10.30 5.14 9.83
CA GLY A 250 -9.16 5.48 10.66
C GLY A 250 -8.49 6.80 10.28
N ALA A 251 -7.63 7.27 11.18
CA ALA A 251 -6.88 8.51 10.97
C ALA A 251 -5.68 8.36 10.01
N GLY A 252 -5.43 7.17 9.49
CA GLY A 252 -4.40 6.86 8.50
C GLY A 252 -4.07 5.37 8.47
N LEU A 253 -3.84 4.81 7.27
CA LEU A 253 -3.54 3.39 7.07
C LEU A 253 -2.26 2.95 7.80
N GLY A 254 -1.23 3.80 7.88
CA GLY A 254 -0.01 3.50 8.60
C GLY A 254 -0.19 3.29 10.12
N ARG A 255 -1.25 3.83 10.70
CA ARG A 255 -1.60 3.58 12.12
C ARG A 255 -2.26 2.22 12.32
N VAL A 256 -2.96 1.71 11.29
CA VAL A 256 -3.54 0.36 11.28
C VAL A 256 -2.45 -0.71 11.30
N HIS A 257 -1.26 -0.42 10.78
CA HIS A 257 -0.09 -1.30 10.88
C HIS A 257 0.23 -1.71 12.33
N LYS A 258 0.11 -0.78 13.29
CA LYS A 258 0.33 -1.08 14.71
C LYS A 258 -0.69 -2.10 15.23
N ALA A 259 -1.94 -2.03 14.77
CA ALA A 259 -3.01 -2.94 15.16
C ALA A 259 -2.94 -4.29 14.44
N THR A 260 -2.68 -4.30 13.13
CA THR A 260 -2.80 -5.50 12.28
C THR A 260 -1.47 -6.16 11.91
N SER A 261 -0.34 -5.49 12.15
CA SER A 261 1.00 -5.88 11.69
C SER A 261 1.16 -5.93 10.15
N LEU A 262 0.14 -5.49 9.39
CA LEU A 262 0.21 -5.37 7.94
C LEU A 262 1.06 -4.16 7.55
N PRO A 263 2.01 -4.28 6.62
CA PRO A 263 2.87 -3.18 6.20
C PRO A 263 2.11 -2.19 5.31
N LEU A 264 1.20 -1.42 5.93
CA LEU A 264 0.42 -0.40 5.25
C LEU A 264 1.18 0.93 5.17
N PRO A 265 1.04 1.70 4.09
CA PRO A 265 1.67 3.01 3.94
C PRO A 265 1.04 4.06 4.87
N GLN A 266 1.79 5.12 5.14
CA GLN A 266 1.24 6.27 5.85
C GLN A 266 0.35 7.08 4.91
N THR A 267 -0.91 7.24 5.28
CA THR A 267 -1.88 8.04 4.54
C THR A 267 -2.58 9.04 5.46
N GLY A 268 -3.36 9.95 4.90
CA GLY A 268 -4.35 10.72 5.61
C GLY A 268 -5.50 9.85 6.16
N PRO A 269 -6.54 10.48 6.72
CA PRO A 269 -7.74 9.78 7.17
C PRO A 269 -8.33 8.93 6.05
N PHE A 270 -8.87 7.77 6.40
CA PHE A 270 -9.45 6.86 5.42
C PHE A 270 -10.78 6.27 5.89
N GLN A 271 -11.59 5.92 4.93
CA GLN A 271 -12.78 5.09 5.07
C GLN A 271 -12.81 4.10 3.91
N ILE A 272 -12.95 2.82 4.19
CA ILE A 272 -12.99 1.74 3.21
C ILE A 272 -14.20 0.88 3.53
N SER A 273 -15.03 0.60 2.54
CA SER A 273 -16.16 -0.33 2.66
C SER A 273 -16.21 -1.25 1.45
N GLY A 274 -16.80 -2.43 1.61
CA GLY A 274 -16.97 -3.38 0.53
C GLY A 274 -17.53 -4.71 1.01
N ARG A 275 -17.90 -5.56 0.06
CA ARG A 275 -18.35 -6.93 0.31
C ARG A 275 -17.19 -7.89 0.16
N LEU A 276 -16.78 -8.52 1.26
CA LEU A 276 -15.71 -9.50 1.31
C LEU A 276 -16.30 -10.91 1.19
N THR A 277 -15.97 -11.61 0.12
CA THR A 277 -16.35 -12.99 -0.11
C THR A 277 -15.12 -13.89 -0.23
N ARG A 278 -15.30 -15.19 -0.07
CA ARG A 278 -14.23 -16.17 -0.25
C ARG A 278 -14.71 -17.33 -1.11
N HIS A 279 -13.95 -17.62 -2.17
CA HIS A 279 -14.15 -18.75 -3.06
C HIS A 279 -12.90 -19.63 -3.06
N GLY A 280 -12.98 -20.78 -2.40
CA GLY A 280 -11.82 -21.66 -2.22
C GLY A 280 -10.68 -20.97 -1.45
N LYS A 281 -9.55 -20.70 -2.10
CA LYS A 281 -8.40 -19.98 -1.53
C LYS A 281 -8.39 -18.49 -1.86
N THR A 282 -9.30 -18.01 -2.71
CA THR A 282 -9.34 -16.61 -3.18
C THR A 282 -10.28 -15.79 -2.29
N TRP A 283 -9.83 -14.62 -1.92
CA TRP A 283 -10.59 -13.61 -1.20
C TRP A 283 -10.91 -12.48 -2.16
N ASP A 284 -12.20 -12.14 -2.28
CA ASP A 284 -12.69 -11.13 -3.19
C ASP A 284 -13.34 -10.01 -2.38
N LEU A 285 -12.86 -8.78 -2.55
CA LEU A 285 -13.47 -7.56 -2.05
C LEU A 285 -14.16 -6.89 -3.23
N ALA A 286 -15.46 -7.09 -3.35
CA ALA A 286 -16.30 -6.50 -4.39
C ALA A 286 -16.99 -5.24 -3.87
N HIS A 287 -17.46 -4.39 -4.82
CA HIS A 287 -18.12 -3.12 -4.49
C HIS A 287 -17.30 -2.32 -3.47
N PHE A 288 -15.99 -2.27 -3.71
CA PHE A 288 -15.06 -1.55 -2.86
C PHE A 288 -15.24 -0.05 -3.09
N HIS A 289 -15.50 0.67 -2.00
CA HIS A 289 -15.52 2.13 -1.96
C HIS A 289 -14.53 2.59 -0.91
N GLY A 290 -13.54 3.35 -1.32
CA GLY A 290 -12.48 3.87 -0.47
C GLY A 290 -12.37 5.39 -0.58
N LEU A 291 -12.18 6.04 0.56
CA LEU A 291 -11.76 7.44 0.66
C LEU A 291 -10.45 7.47 1.42
N VAL A 292 -9.43 8.11 0.87
CA VAL A 292 -8.13 8.29 1.52
C VAL A 292 -7.72 9.75 1.36
N GLY A 293 -7.82 10.54 2.43
CA GLY A 293 -7.66 11.98 2.35
C GLY A 293 -8.74 12.60 1.47
N LYS A 294 -8.34 13.17 0.34
CA LYS A 294 -9.22 13.72 -0.70
C LYS A 294 -9.43 12.78 -1.89
N SER A 295 -8.72 11.66 -1.92
CA SER A 295 -8.78 10.67 -2.99
C SER A 295 -9.90 9.67 -2.75
N ASP A 296 -10.67 9.38 -3.79
CA ASP A 296 -11.60 8.26 -3.82
C ASP A 296 -10.97 7.06 -4.56
N LEU A 297 -11.47 5.88 -4.26
CA LEU A 297 -11.04 4.64 -4.91
C LEU A 297 -12.18 3.62 -4.86
N GLU A 298 -12.59 3.14 -6.02
CA GLU A 298 -13.68 2.19 -6.17
C GLU A 298 -13.26 1.00 -7.02
N GLY A 299 -13.99 -0.12 -6.93
CA GLY A 299 -13.75 -1.27 -7.78
C GLY A 299 -13.80 -2.62 -7.09
N ALA A 300 -12.94 -3.52 -7.54
CA ALA A 300 -12.83 -4.87 -7.00
C ALA A 300 -11.37 -5.29 -6.84
N ILE A 301 -11.11 -6.06 -5.78
CA ILE A 301 -9.79 -6.59 -5.47
C ILE A 301 -9.94 -8.07 -5.13
N SER A 302 -9.20 -8.93 -5.81
CA SER A 302 -9.11 -10.36 -5.54
C SER A 302 -7.70 -10.71 -5.06
N VAL A 303 -7.60 -11.45 -3.96
CA VAL A 303 -6.32 -11.88 -3.39
C VAL A 303 -6.34 -13.39 -3.17
N ARG A 304 -5.35 -14.08 -3.72
CA ARG A 304 -5.09 -15.50 -3.48
C ARG A 304 -3.79 -15.65 -2.69
N PRO A 305 -3.87 -16.01 -1.39
CA PRO A 305 -2.68 -16.28 -0.58
C PRO A 305 -1.83 -17.39 -1.18
N GLY A 306 -0.52 -17.23 -1.11
CA GLY A 306 0.46 -18.17 -1.65
C GLY A 306 1.88 -17.61 -1.52
N HIS A 307 2.84 -18.31 -2.11
CA HIS A 307 4.24 -17.86 -2.20
C HIS A 307 4.69 -18.01 -3.67
N PRO A 308 4.57 -16.95 -4.48
CA PRO A 308 4.10 -15.58 -4.17
C PRO A 308 2.58 -15.48 -3.96
N MET A 309 2.14 -14.44 -3.24
CA MET A 309 0.72 -14.06 -3.15
C MET A 309 0.28 -13.47 -4.48
N PHE A 310 -0.88 -13.89 -4.99
CA PHE A 310 -1.43 -13.33 -6.23
C PHE A 310 -2.53 -12.32 -5.92
N MET A 311 -2.46 -11.14 -6.54
CA MET A 311 -3.45 -10.08 -6.45
C MET A 311 -3.96 -9.66 -7.83
N ARG A 312 -5.27 -9.56 -7.99
CA ARG A 312 -5.90 -8.92 -9.15
C ARG A 312 -6.74 -7.75 -8.64
N ALA A 313 -6.66 -6.61 -9.31
CA ALA A 313 -7.49 -5.46 -8.97
C ALA A 313 -7.92 -4.70 -10.22
N ASN A 314 -9.18 -4.24 -10.21
CA ASN A 314 -9.72 -3.32 -11.19
C ASN A 314 -10.28 -2.12 -10.41
N LEU A 315 -9.63 -0.99 -10.51
CA LEU A 315 -9.83 0.15 -9.65
C LEU A 315 -10.10 1.40 -10.48
N THR A 316 -11.01 2.23 -9.99
CA THR A 316 -11.36 3.51 -10.58
C THR A 316 -11.35 4.61 -9.52
N SER A 317 -11.04 5.83 -9.92
CA SER A 317 -11.12 7.04 -9.10
C SER A 317 -11.65 8.20 -9.93
N ARG A 318 -12.52 9.02 -9.37
CA ARG A 318 -12.84 10.31 -9.95
C ARG A 318 -11.75 11.33 -9.63
N LEU A 319 -11.26 11.29 -8.41
CA LEU A 319 -10.23 12.19 -7.92
C LEU A 319 -9.10 11.42 -7.21
N LEU A 320 -7.88 11.55 -7.71
CA LEU A 320 -6.68 11.06 -7.05
C LEU A 320 -5.75 12.24 -6.71
N ASN A 321 -5.42 12.41 -5.44
CA ASN A 321 -4.43 13.37 -5.01
C ASN A 321 -3.13 12.66 -4.60
N PHE A 322 -2.04 12.91 -5.31
CA PHE A 322 -0.74 12.28 -5.02
C PHE A 322 -0.23 12.56 -3.59
N LYS A 323 -0.66 13.66 -2.96
CA LYS A 323 -0.30 13.95 -1.56
C LYS A 323 -0.87 12.90 -0.60
N ASP A 324 -2.05 12.34 -0.90
CA ASP A 324 -2.67 11.30 -0.09
C ASP A 324 -1.91 9.97 -0.21
N LEU A 325 -1.21 9.77 -1.34
CA LEU A 325 -0.36 8.61 -1.61
C LEU A 325 1.11 8.85 -1.26
N ALA A 326 1.50 10.01 -0.74
CA ALA A 326 2.90 10.35 -0.45
C ALA A 326 3.59 9.34 0.47
N GLY A 327 2.84 8.67 1.35
CA GLY A 327 3.32 7.58 2.18
C GLY A 327 3.72 6.31 1.42
N PHE A 328 3.23 6.11 0.19
CA PHE A 328 3.68 5.01 -0.68
C PHE A 328 5.02 5.32 -1.34
N VAL A 329 5.29 6.61 -1.63
CA VAL A 329 6.45 7.06 -2.42
C VAL A 329 7.55 7.63 -1.53
N GLN A 330 7.20 8.32 -0.44
CA GLN A 330 8.16 9.01 0.43
C GLN A 330 7.96 8.64 1.90
N ALA A 331 8.96 8.04 2.54
CA ALA A 331 9.09 8.13 3.98
C ALA A 331 9.65 9.53 4.31
N LYS A 332 8.83 10.41 4.90
CA LYS A 332 9.33 11.66 5.48
C LYS A 332 10.48 11.33 6.46
N PRO A 333 11.59 12.06 6.45
CA PRO A 333 12.57 11.94 7.51
C PRO A 333 11.86 12.22 8.84
N LYS A 334 12.06 11.37 9.85
CA LYS A 334 11.64 11.66 11.22
C LYS A 334 12.29 12.98 11.63
N LYS A 335 11.50 14.00 11.97
CA LYS A 335 11.95 15.06 12.85
C LYS A 335 12.25 14.38 14.19
N VAL A 336 13.50 14.22 14.50
CA VAL A 336 13.96 13.92 15.86
C VAL A 336 13.98 15.27 16.56
N GLU A 337 12.99 15.50 17.41
CA GLU A 337 13.08 16.55 18.42
C GLU A 337 14.04 16.04 19.50
N GLY A 338 15.27 16.49 19.40
CA GLY A 338 16.32 16.26 20.38
C GLY A 338 17.41 17.28 20.11
N HIS A 339 17.72 18.08 21.10
CA HIS A 339 18.79 19.07 21.08
C HIS A 339 20.15 18.36 20.83
N VAL A 340 20.65 18.43 19.60
CA VAL A 340 22.02 18.05 19.29
C VAL A 340 22.75 19.30 18.82
N LYS A 341 23.77 19.70 19.58
CA LYS A 341 24.74 20.74 19.21
C LYS A 341 25.27 20.45 17.81
N VAL A 342 25.04 21.38 16.90
CA VAL A 342 25.51 21.33 15.52
C VAL A 342 26.96 21.68 15.50
N VAL A 343 27.82 20.71 15.20
CA VAL A 343 29.18 20.95 14.69
C VAL A 343 29.02 21.26 13.20
N PRO A 344 29.55 22.36 12.66
CA PRO A 344 29.42 22.69 11.24
C PRO A 344 30.34 21.80 10.41
N HIS A 345 29.80 20.67 9.96
CA HIS A 345 30.38 19.91 8.85
C HIS A 345 29.82 20.45 7.54
N ALA A 346 30.67 20.60 6.55
CA ALA A 346 30.42 21.10 5.20
C ALA A 346 29.01 20.67 4.69
N GLN A 347 28.22 21.65 4.27
CA GLN A 347 26.85 21.48 3.73
C GLN A 347 26.90 20.50 2.56
N SER A 348 26.61 19.24 2.82
CA SER A 348 26.35 18.27 1.76
C SER A 348 25.10 18.75 1.02
N ALA A 349 25.27 19.20 -0.23
CA ALA A 349 24.18 19.66 -1.10
C ALA A 349 23.09 18.58 -1.11
N GLN A 350 21.92 18.88 -0.53
CA GLN A 350 20.81 17.93 -0.45
C GLN A 350 20.39 17.55 -1.88
N LYS A 351 20.56 16.27 -2.21
CA LYS A 351 20.18 15.74 -3.52
C LYS A 351 18.66 15.75 -3.67
N VAL A 352 18.16 16.20 -4.82
CA VAL A 352 16.72 16.30 -5.13
C VAL A 352 16.12 14.92 -5.45
N LEU A 353 16.89 14.04 -6.08
CA LEU A 353 16.41 12.72 -6.49
C LEU A 353 16.35 11.74 -5.31
N PRO A 354 15.21 11.01 -5.10
CA PRO A 354 15.06 10.05 -4.02
C PRO A 354 16.11 8.93 -4.08
N ALA A 355 16.89 8.78 -2.99
CA ALA A 355 17.95 7.78 -2.90
C ALA A 355 17.52 6.49 -2.17
N LYS A 356 16.32 6.44 -1.59
CA LYS A 356 15.84 5.28 -0.83
C LYS A 356 15.66 4.07 -1.73
N PRO A 357 16.31 2.92 -1.41
CA PRO A 357 16.18 1.71 -2.21
C PRO A 357 14.77 1.10 -2.19
N TYR A 358 14.33 0.55 -3.31
CA TYR A 358 13.16 -0.31 -3.38
C TYR A 358 13.43 -1.64 -2.66
N LYS A 359 12.45 -2.14 -1.92
CA LYS A 359 12.58 -3.41 -1.19
C LYS A 359 12.27 -4.60 -2.10
N ARG A 360 13.31 -5.23 -2.64
CA ARG A 360 13.23 -6.44 -3.48
C ARG A 360 12.37 -7.53 -2.86
N SER A 361 12.57 -7.80 -1.56
CA SER A 361 11.83 -8.84 -0.84
C SER A 361 10.30 -8.67 -0.85
N ARG A 362 9.80 -7.44 -0.98
CA ARG A 362 8.36 -7.19 -1.10
C ARG A 362 7.86 -7.48 -2.51
N LEU A 363 8.61 -7.08 -3.55
CA LEU A 363 8.25 -7.29 -4.95
C LEU A 363 8.32 -8.75 -5.38
N MET A 364 9.21 -9.54 -4.75
CA MET A 364 9.34 -10.98 -5.00
C MET A 364 8.25 -11.84 -4.32
N LYS A 365 7.57 -11.30 -3.32
CA LYS A 365 6.53 -12.02 -2.55
C LYS A 365 5.13 -11.86 -3.11
N VAL A 366 4.94 -11.02 -4.10
CA VAL A 366 3.63 -10.67 -4.66
C VAL A 366 3.69 -10.75 -6.18
N ASP A 367 2.73 -11.43 -6.77
CA ASP A 367 2.37 -11.30 -8.17
C ASP A 367 1.08 -10.49 -8.26
N ALA A 368 0.99 -9.53 -9.16
CA ALA A 368 -0.14 -8.63 -9.26
C ALA A 368 -0.53 -8.34 -10.71
N ASN A 369 -1.83 -8.18 -10.93
CA ASN A 369 -2.40 -7.66 -12.17
C ASN A 369 -3.42 -6.59 -11.78
N VAL A 370 -3.07 -5.32 -11.99
CA VAL A 370 -3.86 -4.18 -11.54
C VAL A 370 -4.16 -3.26 -12.71
N VAL A 371 -5.43 -3.08 -12.99
CA VAL A 371 -5.94 -2.04 -13.91
C VAL A 371 -6.45 -0.89 -13.07
N TYR A 372 -5.97 0.31 -13.34
CA TYR A 372 -6.36 1.52 -12.65
C TYR A 372 -6.74 2.62 -13.63
N ARG A 373 -7.87 3.26 -13.38
CA ARG A 373 -8.38 4.41 -14.13
C ARG A 373 -8.64 5.57 -13.17
N ALA A 374 -8.27 6.77 -13.58
CA ALA A 374 -8.63 7.96 -12.81
C ALA A 374 -8.99 9.12 -13.75
N GLU A 375 -10.12 9.79 -13.49
CA GLU A 375 -10.56 10.92 -14.29
C GLU A 375 -9.67 12.15 -14.05
N HIS A 376 -9.43 12.46 -12.76
CA HIS A 376 -8.63 13.61 -12.36
C HIS A 376 -7.55 13.21 -11.37
N VAL A 377 -6.29 13.52 -11.69
CA VAL A 377 -5.15 13.26 -10.81
C VAL A 377 -4.42 14.56 -10.52
N TYR A 378 -4.37 14.95 -9.24
CA TYR A 378 -3.64 16.11 -8.78
C TYR A 378 -2.23 15.72 -8.33
N ALA A 379 -1.24 15.94 -9.18
CA ALA A 379 0.16 15.97 -8.78
C ALA A 379 0.53 17.40 -8.32
N THR A 380 1.61 17.54 -7.55
CA THR A 380 1.94 18.77 -6.79
C THR A 380 1.79 20.08 -7.58
N HIS A 381 2.04 20.07 -8.89
CA HIS A 381 1.97 21.24 -9.78
C HIS A 381 1.30 20.96 -11.13
N MET A 382 0.87 19.71 -11.38
CA MET A 382 0.26 19.30 -12.65
C MET A 382 -1.12 18.69 -12.40
N ARG A 383 -2.05 18.98 -13.29
CA ARG A 383 -3.33 18.29 -13.40
C ARG A 383 -3.18 17.24 -14.48
N ILE A 384 -3.40 16.00 -14.14
CA ILE A 384 -3.43 14.87 -15.06
C ILE A 384 -4.89 14.46 -15.21
N GLN A 385 -5.32 14.14 -16.42
CA GLN A 385 -6.68 13.74 -16.77
C GLN A 385 -6.64 12.36 -17.42
N ASP A 386 -7.73 11.62 -17.32
CA ASP A 386 -7.97 10.37 -18.04
C ASP A 386 -6.81 9.37 -17.91
N LEU A 387 -6.30 9.20 -16.67
CA LEU A 387 -5.24 8.26 -16.39
C LEU A 387 -5.75 6.83 -16.58
N TYR A 388 -5.08 6.09 -17.45
CA TYR A 388 -5.20 4.64 -17.57
C TYR A 388 -3.85 3.98 -17.31
N ALA A 389 -3.80 3.06 -16.36
CA ALA A 389 -2.58 2.36 -15.99
C ALA A 389 -2.84 0.85 -15.81
N HIS A 390 -2.09 0.02 -16.53
CA HIS A 390 -2.11 -1.42 -16.36
C HIS A 390 -0.78 -1.90 -15.81
N LEU A 391 -0.79 -2.34 -14.55
CA LEU A 391 0.37 -2.83 -13.82
C LEU A 391 0.32 -4.36 -13.75
N ILE A 392 1.37 -5.00 -14.25
CA ILE A 392 1.62 -6.43 -14.09
C ILE A 392 2.92 -6.60 -13.30
N LEU A 393 2.87 -7.30 -12.19
CA LEU A 393 4.02 -7.74 -11.41
C LEU A 393 4.06 -9.26 -11.40
N ARG A 394 5.11 -9.85 -11.96
CA ARG A 394 5.33 -11.30 -11.96
C ARG A 394 6.78 -11.62 -11.67
N HIS A 395 7.04 -12.45 -10.66
CA HIS A 395 8.39 -12.92 -10.30
C HIS A 395 9.42 -11.78 -10.17
N GLY A 396 9.00 -10.64 -9.59
CA GLY A 396 9.84 -9.45 -9.44
C GLY A 396 10.03 -8.61 -10.71
N VAL A 397 9.31 -8.91 -11.80
CA VAL A 397 9.26 -8.06 -12.99
C VAL A 397 8.01 -7.19 -12.91
N VAL A 398 8.20 -5.89 -12.73
CA VAL A 398 7.16 -4.86 -12.80
C VAL A 398 7.03 -4.41 -14.25
N ARG A 399 5.84 -4.49 -14.80
CA ARG A 399 5.48 -3.95 -16.12
C ARG A 399 4.29 -3.03 -15.96
N LEU A 400 4.45 -1.76 -16.29
CA LEU A 400 3.38 -0.78 -16.33
C LEU A 400 3.18 -0.39 -17.81
N ALA A 401 2.26 -1.06 -18.45
CA ALA A 401 1.99 -0.92 -19.88
C ALA A 401 0.57 -1.42 -20.23
N PRO A 402 -0.27 -0.56 -20.84
CA PRO A 402 -0.01 0.85 -21.10
C PRO A 402 -0.13 1.74 -19.85
N LEU A 403 0.53 2.90 -19.90
CA LEU A 403 0.33 4.04 -19.01
C LEU A 403 -0.01 5.25 -19.87
N ASN A 404 -1.29 5.60 -19.93
CA ASN A 404 -1.80 6.69 -20.76
C ASN A 404 -2.46 7.74 -19.89
N PHE A 405 -2.24 9.00 -20.19
CA PHE A 405 -2.89 10.10 -19.47
C PHE A 405 -2.86 11.41 -20.27
N GLY A 406 -3.82 12.26 -19.97
CA GLY A 406 -3.87 13.64 -20.44
C GLY A 406 -3.11 14.57 -19.49
N VAL A 407 -2.34 15.50 -20.03
CA VAL A 407 -1.65 16.54 -19.27
C VAL A 407 -1.54 17.82 -20.10
N ALA A 408 -1.89 18.95 -19.52
CA ALA A 408 -1.80 20.26 -20.20
C ALA A 408 -2.46 20.21 -21.61
N ASP A 409 -3.66 19.66 -21.70
CA ASP A 409 -4.47 19.43 -22.91
C ASP A 409 -3.79 18.57 -23.99
N GLY A 410 -2.69 17.92 -23.67
CA GLY A 410 -2.00 16.95 -24.52
C GLY A 410 -2.10 15.55 -23.97
N LEU A 411 -1.62 14.56 -24.73
CA LEU A 411 -1.65 13.14 -24.40
C LEU A 411 -0.23 12.61 -24.16
N VAL A 412 -0.08 11.78 -23.14
CA VAL A 412 1.16 11.04 -22.88
C VAL A 412 0.84 9.55 -22.85
N ALA A 413 1.60 8.77 -23.62
CA ALA A 413 1.59 7.31 -23.59
C ALA A 413 2.97 6.81 -23.19
N ALA A 414 3.01 5.93 -22.18
CA ALA A 414 4.27 5.43 -21.67
C ALA A 414 4.22 3.91 -21.40
N HIS A 415 5.39 3.30 -21.50
CA HIS A 415 5.65 1.91 -21.14
C HIS A 415 6.85 1.88 -20.20
N TYR A 416 6.67 1.30 -19.03
CA TYR A 416 7.70 1.16 -18.01
C TYR A 416 7.88 -0.29 -17.62
N THR A 417 9.13 -0.76 -17.58
CA THR A 417 9.47 -2.07 -17.05
C THR A 417 10.60 -1.95 -16.03
N MET A 418 10.53 -2.73 -14.96
CA MET A 418 11.59 -2.83 -13.95
C MET A 418 11.74 -4.28 -13.52
N ASN A 419 12.93 -4.84 -13.70
CA ASN A 419 13.25 -6.18 -13.26
C ASN A 419 14.10 -6.13 -11.99
N VAL A 420 13.55 -6.67 -10.88
CA VAL A 420 14.23 -6.75 -9.58
C VAL A 420 14.63 -8.19 -9.22
N SER A 421 14.55 -9.14 -10.16
CA SER A 421 14.94 -10.53 -9.90
C SER A 421 16.43 -10.67 -9.57
N GLN A 422 17.25 -9.74 -10.08
CA GLN A 422 18.69 -9.63 -9.79
C GLN A 422 18.98 -8.53 -8.76
N PRO A 423 20.13 -8.53 -8.07
CA PRO A 423 20.51 -7.50 -7.10
C PRO A 423 20.58 -6.10 -7.70
N ILE A 424 21.02 -5.98 -8.96
CA ILE A 424 21.02 -4.71 -9.72
C ILE A 424 19.76 -4.68 -10.57
N TYR A 425 18.83 -3.80 -10.21
CA TYR A 425 17.55 -3.67 -10.94
C TYR A 425 17.79 -3.03 -12.30
N ARG A 426 17.15 -3.59 -13.32
CA ARG A 426 17.16 -3.05 -14.69
C ARG A 426 15.81 -2.43 -14.99
N THR A 427 15.83 -1.22 -15.51
CA THR A 427 14.64 -0.43 -15.80
C THR A 427 14.66 0.05 -17.24
N GLN A 428 13.51 0.03 -17.90
CA GLN A 428 13.31 0.61 -19.22
C GLN A 428 12.06 1.51 -19.17
N LEU A 429 12.16 2.68 -19.75
CA LEU A 429 11.06 3.65 -19.89
C LEU A 429 11.01 4.13 -21.33
N GLN A 430 9.86 4.01 -21.93
CA GLN A 430 9.52 4.60 -23.23
C GLN A 430 8.30 5.48 -23.02
N ALA A 431 8.34 6.72 -23.51
CA ALA A 431 7.20 7.61 -23.43
C ALA A 431 7.10 8.47 -24.69
N ILE A 432 5.88 8.77 -25.10
CA ILE A 432 5.54 9.64 -26.21
C ILE A 432 4.54 10.67 -25.68
N ALA A 433 4.85 11.93 -25.89
CA ALA A 433 3.97 13.07 -25.58
C ALA A 433 3.51 13.73 -26.90
N ARG A 434 2.26 14.15 -26.95
CA ARG A 434 1.65 14.80 -28.11
C ARG A 434 0.77 15.96 -27.71
N GLY A 435 0.94 17.11 -28.36
CA GLY A 435 0.06 18.25 -28.25
C GLY A 435 0.03 18.90 -26.87
N VAL A 436 1.07 18.71 -26.06
CA VAL A 436 1.14 19.23 -24.69
C VAL A 436 1.35 20.76 -24.73
N HIS A 437 0.44 21.52 -24.13
CA HIS A 437 0.53 22.98 -24.10
C HIS A 437 1.59 23.45 -23.11
N LEU A 438 2.60 24.17 -23.61
CA LEU A 438 3.73 24.64 -22.81
C LEU A 438 3.28 25.51 -21.62
N ARG A 439 2.33 26.40 -21.82
CA ARG A 439 1.80 27.32 -20.80
C ARG A 439 1.20 26.56 -19.60
N LEU A 440 0.50 25.48 -19.86
CA LEU A 440 -0.20 24.71 -18.82
C LEU A 440 0.73 23.79 -18.03
N LEU A 441 1.91 23.47 -18.58
CA LEU A 441 2.94 22.68 -17.86
C LEU A 441 3.58 23.46 -16.72
N PHE A 442 3.69 24.79 -16.84
CA PHE A 442 4.40 25.65 -15.89
C PHE A 442 3.55 26.79 -15.36
N PRO A 443 2.43 26.54 -14.66
CA PRO A 443 1.48 27.58 -14.25
C PRO A 443 2.05 28.59 -13.22
N LYS A 444 3.15 28.26 -12.55
CA LYS A 444 3.80 29.15 -11.57
C LYS A 444 4.83 30.09 -12.16
N ILE A 445 5.32 29.80 -13.34
CA ILE A 445 6.14 30.75 -14.06
C ILE A 445 5.16 31.78 -14.63
N LYS A 446 5.35 33.06 -14.29
CA LYS A 446 4.52 34.18 -14.80
C LYS A 446 4.68 34.33 -16.32
N PHE A 447 4.52 33.24 -17.07
CA PHE A 447 4.38 33.24 -18.52
C PHE A 447 2.97 33.66 -18.95
N GLN A 448 2.25 34.42 -18.13
CA GLN A 448 0.88 34.82 -18.46
C GLN A 448 0.77 35.62 -19.77
N SER A 449 1.88 36.16 -20.22
CA SER A 449 2.03 36.81 -21.55
C SER A 449 3.01 36.06 -22.46
N ALA A 450 3.62 34.97 -22.03
CA ALA A 450 4.71 34.35 -22.72
C ALA A 450 4.34 32.92 -23.15
N GLY A 451 4.13 32.74 -24.40
CA GLY A 451 4.26 31.49 -25.10
C GLY A 451 2.99 30.66 -25.21
N THR A 452 2.47 30.63 -26.39
CA THR A 452 1.61 29.56 -26.88
C THR A 452 2.50 28.50 -27.57
N GLY A 453 1.99 27.31 -27.76
CA GLY A 453 2.67 26.26 -28.52
C GLY A 453 2.40 24.90 -27.97
N ARG A 454 2.35 23.93 -28.87
CA ARG A 454 2.16 22.52 -28.54
C ARG A 454 3.47 21.78 -28.68
N ILE A 455 3.85 21.08 -27.60
CA ILE A 455 5.05 20.25 -27.57
C ILE A 455 4.67 18.81 -27.87
N GLY A 456 5.42 18.19 -28.78
CA GLY A 456 5.50 16.75 -28.95
C GLY A 456 6.87 16.25 -28.51
N GLY A 457 6.94 14.97 -28.09
CA GLY A 457 8.24 14.42 -27.69
C GLY A 457 8.26 12.91 -27.55
N ARG A 458 9.47 12.38 -27.56
CA ARG A 458 9.76 10.98 -27.32
C ARG A 458 10.90 10.84 -26.32
N LEU A 459 10.70 9.97 -25.35
CA LEU A 459 11.70 9.58 -24.36
C LEU A 459 11.94 8.07 -24.47
N GLN A 460 13.19 7.67 -24.51
CA GLN A 460 13.59 6.27 -24.38
C GLN A 460 14.80 6.21 -23.44
N LEU A 461 14.64 5.53 -22.31
CA LEU A 461 15.67 5.39 -21.29
C LEU A 461 15.79 3.93 -20.87
N SER A 462 17.02 3.49 -20.66
CA SER A 462 17.39 2.31 -19.90
C SER A 462 18.26 2.72 -18.73
N ALA A 463 18.07 2.09 -17.58
CA ALA A 463 18.79 2.43 -16.36
C ALA A 463 19.01 1.21 -15.48
N SER A 464 20.04 1.28 -14.63
CA SER A 464 20.30 0.27 -13.61
C SER A 464 20.48 0.93 -12.25
N GLY A 465 20.00 0.25 -11.20
CA GLY A 465 20.08 0.76 -9.82
C GLY A 465 18.87 0.38 -8.99
N ASN A 466 18.99 0.53 -7.68
CA ASN A 466 17.95 0.13 -6.72
C ASN A 466 17.10 1.30 -6.17
N SER A 467 17.35 2.51 -6.64
CA SER A 467 16.63 3.74 -6.26
C SER A 467 16.53 4.68 -7.45
N ILE A 468 15.63 5.68 -7.39
CA ILE A 468 15.50 6.69 -8.45
C ILE A 468 16.84 7.41 -8.70
N ALA A 469 17.54 7.81 -7.64
CA ALA A 469 18.86 8.45 -7.76
C ALA A 469 19.89 7.52 -8.42
N ALA A 470 19.96 6.24 -8.01
CA ALA A 470 20.87 5.27 -8.60
C ALA A 470 20.54 4.98 -10.07
N MET A 471 19.27 4.79 -10.40
CA MET A 471 18.82 4.61 -11.79
C MET A 471 19.17 5.81 -12.66
N SER A 472 18.90 7.03 -12.18
CA SER A 472 19.24 8.24 -12.91
C SER A 472 20.75 8.40 -13.14
N ALA A 473 21.57 8.00 -12.15
CA ALA A 473 23.03 8.04 -12.25
C ALA A 473 23.62 7.06 -13.28
N HIS A 474 22.86 6.04 -13.69
CA HIS A 474 23.25 5.04 -14.70
C HIS A 474 22.32 5.05 -15.90
N ALA A 475 21.52 6.12 -16.07
CA ALA A 475 20.59 6.21 -17.19
C ALA A 475 21.31 6.38 -18.53
N THR A 476 20.86 5.62 -19.52
CA THR A 476 21.33 5.70 -20.90
C THR A 476 20.12 5.76 -21.82
N GLY A 477 20.15 6.63 -22.84
CA GLY A 477 19.06 6.77 -23.77
C GLY A 477 18.97 8.15 -24.41
N HIS A 478 17.79 8.53 -24.87
CA HIS A 478 17.59 9.79 -25.56
C HIS A 478 16.21 10.40 -25.28
N LEU A 479 16.18 11.72 -25.34
CA LEU A 479 14.98 12.57 -25.30
C LEU A 479 14.98 13.44 -26.54
N GLY A 480 13.90 13.43 -27.28
CA GLY A 480 13.60 14.37 -28.35
C GLY A 480 12.33 15.16 -28.01
N LEU A 481 12.38 16.48 -28.09
CA LEU A 481 11.23 17.37 -27.96
C LEU A 481 11.17 18.26 -29.20
N ALA A 482 9.98 18.50 -29.69
CA ALA A 482 9.72 19.42 -30.79
C ALA A 482 8.51 20.28 -30.46
N LEU A 483 8.59 21.54 -30.81
CA LEU A 483 7.51 22.52 -30.72
C LEU A 483 7.31 23.16 -32.10
N ALA A 484 6.09 23.22 -32.56
CA ALA A 484 5.71 23.89 -33.80
C ALA A 484 4.67 24.94 -33.49
N ASN A 485 4.73 26.06 -34.27
CA ASN A 485 3.75 27.17 -34.23
C ASN A 485 3.51 27.70 -32.80
N GLY A 486 4.60 27.95 -32.09
CA GLY A 486 4.57 28.60 -30.79
C GLY A 486 4.66 30.09 -30.85
N SER A 487 4.53 30.76 -29.68
CA SER A 487 4.86 32.16 -29.50
C SER A 487 5.57 32.36 -28.17
N VAL A 488 6.38 33.38 -28.08
CA VAL A 488 7.06 33.83 -26.86
C VAL A 488 6.95 35.36 -26.78
N ASN A 489 6.96 35.87 -25.56
CA ASN A 489 6.96 37.32 -25.38
C ASN A 489 8.32 37.91 -25.83
N ASN A 490 8.30 38.97 -26.60
CA ASN A 490 9.50 39.68 -27.10
C ASN A 490 10.44 40.10 -25.97
N LEU A 491 9.92 40.49 -24.82
CA LEU A 491 10.73 40.84 -23.65
C LEU A 491 11.68 39.69 -23.24
N TYR A 492 11.22 38.45 -23.24
CA TYR A 492 12.09 37.30 -22.90
C TYR A 492 13.12 37.02 -24.00
N VAL A 493 12.79 37.24 -25.25
CA VAL A 493 13.73 37.15 -26.37
C VAL A 493 14.78 38.26 -26.27
N ALA A 494 14.37 39.48 -26.00
CA ALA A 494 15.25 40.63 -25.81
C ALA A 494 16.18 40.47 -24.59
N LEU A 495 15.65 39.96 -23.45
CA LEU A 495 16.42 39.64 -22.27
C LEU A 495 17.41 38.50 -22.53
N ALA A 496 17.01 37.45 -23.27
CA ALA A 496 17.90 36.36 -23.67
C ALA A 496 19.00 36.83 -24.64
N GLN A 497 18.73 37.86 -25.39
CA GLN A 497 19.69 38.51 -26.29
C GLN A 497 20.53 39.58 -25.59
N LEU A 498 20.21 39.93 -24.33
CA LEU A 498 20.84 41.02 -23.58
C LEU A 498 20.75 42.40 -24.33
N HIS A 499 19.70 42.59 -25.10
CA HIS A 499 19.40 43.86 -25.78
C HIS A 499 18.69 44.79 -24.80
N ILE A 500 19.46 45.47 -23.94
CA ILE A 500 18.90 46.35 -22.91
C ILE A 500 18.05 47.48 -23.55
N GLY A 501 18.52 48.03 -24.69
CA GLY A 501 17.79 49.07 -25.42
C GLY A 501 16.46 48.56 -26.01
N ASN A 502 16.46 47.42 -26.65
CA ASN A 502 15.24 46.82 -27.21
C ASN A 502 14.29 46.31 -26.09
N ALA A 503 14.82 45.81 -25.00
CA ALA A 503 14.01 45.40 -23.85
C ALA A 503 13.28 46.60 -23.22
N ALA A 504 13.93 47.79 -23.16
CA ALA A 504 13.30 49.02 -22.69
C ALA A 504 12.23 49.53 -23.66
N LEU A 505 12.51 49.49 -24.97
CA LEU A 505 11.54 49.86 -26.02
C LEU A 505 10.36 48.90 -26.09
N ASP A 506 10.58 47.59 -25.97
CA ASP A 506 9.54 46.56 -25.91
C ASP A 506 8.67 46.69 -24.64
N TRP A 507 9.27 47.12 -23.52
CA TRP A 507 8.55 47.43 -22.29
C TRP A 507 7.66 48.71 -22.46
N LEU A 508 8.14 49.73 -23.15
CA LEU A 508 7.42 50.98 -23.41
C LEU A 508 6.34 50.80 -24.49
N SER A 509 6.58 49.97 -25.52
CA SER A 509 5.67 49.77 -26.66
C SER A 509 4.60 48.70 -26.43
N GLY A 510 4.54 48.11 -25.22
CA GLY A 510 3.69 47.00 -24.89
C GLY A 510 4.27 45.64 -25.32
N MET A 511 4.09 44.65 -24.47
CA MET A 511 4.64 43.30 -24.63
C MET A 511 4.01 42.61 -25.85
N ARG A 512 4.69 42.60 -26.99
CA ARG A 512 4.27 41.89 -28.20
C ARG A 512 4.69 40.41 -28.13
N GLN A 513 3.91 39.57 -28.76
CA GLN A 513 4.23 38.13 -28.88
C GLN A 513 5.03 37.90 -30.17
N GLU A 514 6.19 37.29 -30.04
CA GLU A 514 7.00 36.82 -31.16
C GLU A 514 6.69 35.36 -31.48
N ARG A 515 6.50 35.04 -32.75
CA ARG A 515 6.24 33.66 -33.20
C ARG A 515 7.48 32.78 -33.01
N ILE A 516 7.29 31.52 -32.63
CA ILE A 516 8.30 30.48 -32.68
C ILE A 516 7.90 29.50 -33.78
N PRO A 517 8.41 29.64 -35.01
CA PRO A 517 8.12 28.71 -36.11
C PRO A 517 8.45 27.28 -35.71
N CYS A 518 9.58 27.05 -35.08
CA CYS A 518 9.94 25.77 -34.51
C CYS A 518 10.94 25.87 -33.35
N ALA A 519 10.89 24.84 -32.45
CA ALA A 519 11.96 24.56 -31.53
C ALA A 519 12.21 23.05 -31.48
N VAL A 520 13.46 22.66 -31.43
CA VAL A 520 13.88 21.25 -31.34
C VAL A 520 14.94 21.09 -30.28
N ILE A 521 14.71 20.13 -29.35
CA ILE A 521 15.65 19.76 -28.30
C ILE A 521 15.91 18.26 -28.42
N ARG A 522 17.16 17.87 -28.62
CA ARG A 522 17.60 16.48 -28.56
C ARG A 522 18.70 16.32 -27.53
N LEU A 523 18.43 15.44 -26.55
CA LEU A 523 19.39 15.12 -25.48
C LEU A 523 19.74 13.63 -25.58
N GLY A 524 21.01 13.31 -25.38
CA GLY A 524 21.49 11.94 -25.28
C GLY A 524 22.13 11.72 -23.92
N ALA A 525 21.74 10.64 -23.23
CA ALA A 525 22.26 10.23 -21.94
C ALA A 525 23.18 9.00 -22.11
N ARG A 526 24.33 8.99 -21.45
CA ARG A 526 25.20 7.80 -21.26
C ARG A 526 25.66 7.76 -19.81
N ASN A 527 25.33 6.68 -19.09
CA ASN A 527 25.70 6.50 -17.67
C ASN A 527 25.44 7.74 -16.81
N GLY A 528 24.25 8.32 -16.96
CA GLY A 528 23.82 9.48 -16.19
C GLY A 528 24.40 10.83 -16.60
N LEU A 529 25.28 10.87 -17.60
CA LEU A 529 25.75 12.11 -18.21
C LEU A 529 24.89 12.41 -19.45
N VAL A 530 24.02 13.42 -19.34
CA VAL A 530 23.19 13.89 -20.43
C VAL A 530 23.93 14.97 -21.18
N LYS A 531 24.06 14.82 -22.50
CA LYS A 531 24.67 15.81 -23.42
C LYS A 531 23.61 16.35 -24.36
N THR A 532 23.67 17.64 -24.62
CA THR A 532 22.86 18.29 -25.64
C THR A 532 23.40 17.89 -27.01
N ARG A 533 22.56 17.25 -27.85
CA ARG A 533 22.87 16.95 -29.25
C ARG A 533 22.38 18.05 -30.18
N THR A 534 21.15 18.51 -29.94
CA THR A 534 20.53 19.63 -30.62
C THR A 534 19.71 20.41 -29.61
N PHE A 535 19.86 21.70 -29.57
CA PHE A 535 18.98 22.62 -28.86
C PHE A 535 18.88 23.86 -29.70
N LEU A 536 17.75 24.03 -30.35
CA LEU A 536 17.49 25.16 -31.24
C LEU A 536 16.05 25.66 -31.01
N ILE A 537 15.92 26.96 -30.80
CA ILE A 537 14.64 27.66 -30.83
C ILE A 537 14.79 28.73 -31.90
N ALA A 538 14.01 28.61 -32.97
CA ALA A 538 14.00 29.59 -34.06
C ALA A 538 12.88 30.60 -33.82
N THR A 539 13.22 31.89 -33.86
CA THR A 539 12.27 33.01 -33.90
C THR A 539 12.53 33.87 -35.13
N PRO A 540 11.64 34.74 -35.54
CA PRO A 540 11.89 35.72 -36.62
C PRO A 540 13.12 36.59 -36.35
N SER A 541 13.33 37.01 -35.10
CA SER A 541 14.42 37.91 -34.72
C SER A 541 15.74 37.21 -34.44
N ALA A 542 15.72 35.91 -34.01
CA ALA A 542 16.93 35.24 -33.57
C ALA A 542 16.84 33.69 -33.63
N ASN A 543 18.01 33.03 -33.59
CA ASN A 543 18.15 31.63 -33.31
C ASN A 543 18.80 31.45 -31.91
N ILE A 544 18.09 30.78 -31.00
CA ILE A 544 18.61 30.46 -29.66
C ILE A 544 19.16 29.03 -29.70
N ILE A 545 20.46 28.89 -29.45
CA ILE A 545 21.19 27.61 -29.52
C ILE A 545 21.72 27.28 -28.12
N GLY A 546 21.40 26.08 -27.65
CA GLY A 546 21.87 25.59 -26.36
C GLY A 546 22.90 24.45 -26.52
N ARG A 547 23.96 24.47 -25.73
CA ARG A 547 24.94 23.39 -25.64
C ARG A 547 25.30 23.14 -24.19
N GLY A 548 25.67 21.90 -23.85
CA GLY A 548 26.15 21.60 -22.51
C GLY A 548 25.82 20.19 -22.02
N THR A 549 25.98 20.01 -20.73
CA THR A 549 25.83 18.72 -20.05
C THR A 549 25.02 18.83 -18.76
N ILE A 550 24.30 17.77 -18.43
CA ILE A 550 23.58 17.60 -17.16
C ILE A 550 24.11 16.31 -16.52
N ASN A 551 24.68 16.40 -15.33
CA ASN A 551 25.17 15.25 -14.61
C ASN A 551 24.14 14.75 -13.59
N MET A 552 23.43 13.66 -13.91
CA MET A 552 22.39 13.08 -13.07
C MET A 552 22.94 12.47 -11.77
N ARG A 553 24.19 12.01 -11.76
CA ARG A 553 24.85 11.44 -10.58
C ARG A 553 25.18 12.51 -9.55
N ARG A 554 25.75 13.63 -10.01
CA ARG A 554 26.08 14.80 -9.18
C ARG A 554 24.90 15.75 -9.01
N GLN A 555 23.89 15.65 -9.87
CA GLN A 555 22.73 16.54 -9.96
C GLN A 555 23.14 17.99 -10.24
N THR A 556 24.04 18.17 -11.21
CA THR A 556 24.59 19.47 -11.61
C THR A 556 24.27 19.79 -13.06
N LEU A 557 24.19 21.09 -13.35
CA LEU A 557 23.92 21.67 -14.65
C LEU A 557 25.16 22.40 -15.16
N HIS A 558 25.49 22.25 -16.44
CA HIS A 558 26.51 22.99 -17.15
C HIS A 558 26.00 23.23 -18.58
N LEU A 559 25.15 24.24 -18.75
CA LEU A 559 24.55 24.58 -20.03
C LEU A 559 24.99 25.99 -20.44
N THR A 560 25.22 26.19 -21.73
CA THR A 560 25.51 27.47 -22.33
C THR A 560 24.46 27.72 -23.41
N VAL A 561 23.76 28.86 -23.32
CA VAL A 561 22.78 29.29 -24.28
C VAL A 561 23.32 30.50 -25.02
N LEU A 562 23.36 30.40 -26.36
CA LEU A 562 23.82 31.41 -27.27
C LEU A 562 22.64 31.90 -28.11
N THR A 563 22.46 33.21 -28.23
CA THR A 563 21.47 33.81 -29.10
C THR A 563 22.16 34.41 -30.31
N LYS A 564 21.76 34.02 -31.51
CA LYS A 564 22.22 34.57 -32.80
C LYS A 564 21.11 35.36 -33.44
N PRO A 565 21.14 36.69 -33.47
CA PRO A 565 20.13 37.52 -34.15
C PRO A 565 20.21 37.31 -35.65
N LYS A 566 19.06 37.53 -36.31
CA LYS A 566 18.91 37.45 -37.75
C LYS A 566 18.98 38.81 -38.45
N HIS A 567 18.86 39.87 -37.66
CA HIS A 567 18.89 41.27 -38.13
C HIS A 567 20.02 42.02 -37.45
N ILE A 568 20.51 43.08 -38.07
CA ILE A 568 21.51 43.98 -37.51
C ILE A 568 20.90 44.66 -36.28
N THR A 569 21.58 44.65 -35.16
CA THR A 569 21.14 45.24 -33.90
C THR A 569 22.17 46.27 -33.44
N ILE A 570 21.72 47.49 -33.15
CA ILE A 570 22.59 48.64 -32.88
C ILE A 570 23.24 48.57 -31.50
N ILE A 571 22.60 47.97 -30.52
CA ILE A 571 23.16 47.80 -29.17
C ILE A 571 22.97 46.33 -28.73
N SER A 572 23.99 45.52 -28.82
CA SER A 572 23.93 44.12 -28.34
C SER A 572 25.03 43.83 -27.33
N ALA A 573 24.65 43.64 -26.10
CA ALA A 573 25.53 43.13 -25.05
C ALA A 573 25.60 41.57 -25.11
N ARG A 574 26.15 41.04 -26.21
CA ARG A 574 26.19 39.61 -26.43
C ARG A 574 27.16 38.92 -25.46
N GLY A 575 26.61 38.11 -24.61
CA GLY A 575 27.37 37.12 -23.85
C GLY A 575 26.64 35.79 -23.80
N PRO A 576 27.35 34.65 -23.80
CA PRO A 576 26.71 33.37 -23.55
C PRO A 576 26.09 33.37 -22.15
N LEU A 577 24.80 32.97 -22.06
CA LEU A 577 24.15 32.72 -20.80
C LEU A 577 24.60 31.32 -20.31
N HIS A 578 25.27 31.31 -19.17
CA HIS A 578 25.67 30.04 -18.53
C HIS A 578 24.64 29.68 -17.45
N VAL A 579 24.14 28.44 -17.53
CA VAL A 579 23.28 27.84 -16.50
C VAL A 579 24.08 26.74 -15.82
N GLY A 580 24.53 27.01 -14.60
CA GLY A 580 25.34 26.12 -13.80
C GLY A 580 24.69 25.76 -12.47
N GLY A 581 25.48 25.21 -11.55
CA GLY A 581 25.03 24.89 -10.19
C GLY A 581 24.36 23.52 -10.07
N THR A 582 23.56 23.37 -9.03
CA THR A 582 22.85 22.10 -8.72
C THR A 582 21.38 22.17 -9.12
N PHE A 583 20.70 21.01 -9.22
CA PHE A 583 19.26 20.95 -9.48
C PHE A 583 18.43 21.71 -8.44
N GLN A 584 18.94 21.81 -7.22
CA GLN A 584 18.27 22.52 -6.13
C GLN A 584 18.49 24.03 -6.19
N LYS A 585 19.68 24.46 -6.62
CA LYS A 585 20.07 25.87 -6.74
C LYS A 585 20.75 26.08 -8.10
N PRO A 586 19.98 26.23 -9.19
CA PRO A 586 20.55 26.60 -10.48
C PRO A 586 21.08 28.05 -10.41
N VAL A 587 22.25 28.28 -10.99
CA VAL A 587 22.92 29.58 -11.06
C VAL A 587 22.94 30.03 -12.50
N PHE A 588 22.43 31.22 -12.74
CA PHE A 588 22.45 31.88 -14.06
C PHE A 588 23.52 32.95 -14.05
N SER A 589 24.45 32.90 -15.00
CA SER A 589 25.51 33.87 -15.13
C SER A 589 25.78 34.24 -16.59
N VAL A 590 26.13 35.48 -16.82
CA VAL A 590 26.55 35.98 -18.13
C VAL A 590 28.07 36.16 -18.12
N SER A 591 28.73 35.85 -19.22
CA SER A 591 30.17 36.01 -19.34
C SER A 591 30.55 37.48 -19.26
N ARG A 592 31.20 37.87 -18.16
CA ARG A 592 31.68 39.26 -17.98
C ARG A 592 32.81 39.62 -18.97
N LYS A 593 33.60 38.63 -19.41
CA LYS A 593 34.73 38.82 -20.32
C LYS A 593 34.26 39.40 -21.67
N SER A 594 33.22 38.85 -22.28
CA SER A 594 32.70 39.35 -23.55
C SER A 594 32.03 40.74 -23.47
N LEU A 595 31.53 41.11 -22.28
CA LEU A 595 31.01 42.45 -22.02
C LEU A 595 32.13 43.49 -21.87
N LEU A 596 33.18 43.15 -21.12
CA LEU A 596 34.33 44.02 -20.89
C LEU A 596 35.14 44.25 -22.16
N GLU A 597 35.35 43.21 -22.98
CA GLU A 597 36.06 43.32 -24.26
C GLU A 597 35.35 44.27 -25.21
N ARG A 598 34.03 44.26 -25.28
CA ARG A 598 33.22 45.15 -26.13
C ARG A 598 33.12 46.55 -25.56
N ALA A 599 32.93 46.69 -24.27
CA ALA A 599 32.92 47.95 -23.59
C ALA A 599 34.27 48.65 -23.72
N GLY A 600 35.38 47.92 -23.53
CA GLY A 600 36.72 48.44 -23.73
C GLY A 600 36.98 48.88 -25.19
N ALA A 601 36.57 48.07 -26.17
CA ALA A 601 36.66 48.42 -27.58
C ALA A 601 35.80 49.64 -27.94
N ALA A 602 34.60 49.74 -27.38
CA ALA A 602 33.72 50.89 -27.58
C ALA A 602 34.30 52.17 -27.00
N ILE A 603 34.86 52.12 -25.79
CA ILE A 603 35.56 53.24 -25.15
C ILE A 603 36.78 53.65 -25.97
N ALA A 604 37.60 52.66 -26.38
CA ALA A 604 38.79 52.94 -27.18
C ALA A 604 38.48 53.57 -28.53
N LEU A 605 37.46 53.08 -29.27
CA LEU A 605 37.05 53.66 -30.56
C LEU A 605 36.38 55.03 -30.39
N GLY A 606 35.59 55.21 -29.34
CA GLY A 606 34.97 56.51 -29.03
C GLY A 606 35.99 57.57 -28.64
N ALA A 607 37.05 57.21 -27.95
CA ALA A 607 38.14 58.09 -27.55
C ALA A 607 39.14 58.39 -28.68
N LEU A 608 39.38 57.40 -29.58
CA LEU A 608 40.41 57.55 -30.62
C LEU A 608 39.85 58.07 -31.95
N LEU A 609 38.59 57.88 -32.28
CA LEU A 609 38.04 58.28 -33.60
C LEU A 609 36.89 59.28 -33.48
N THR A 610 35.75 58.85 -33.09
CA THR A 610 34.56 59.72 -32.88
C THR A 610 33.59 59.08 -31.90
N PRO A 611 32.70 59.84 -31.22
CA PRO A 611 31.67 59.29 -30.37
C PRO A 611 30.75 58.26 -31.09
N ALA A 612 30.51 58.44 -32.40
CA ALA A 612 29.75 57.53 -33.24
C ALA A 612 30.50 56.19 -33.46
N ALA A 613 31.84 56.19 -33.50
CA ALA A 613 32.67 54.97 -33.63
C ALA A 613 32.58 54.07 -32.40
N ALA A 614 32.25 54.60 -31.24
CA ALA A 614 31.98 53.79 -30.03
C ALA A 614 30.80 52.82 -30.19
N LEU A 615 29.92 53.06 -31.13
CA LEU A 615 28.81 52.15 -31.39
C LEU A 615 29.19 50.95 -32.27
N LEU A 616 30.29 51.02 -33.05
CA LEU A 616 30.69 49.95 -33.96
C LEU A 616 30.90 48.58 -33.32
N PRO A 617 31.58 48.41 -32.16
CA PRO A 617 31.73 47.13 -31.51
C PRO A 617 30.42 46.58 -30.94
N LEU A 618 29.41 47.45 -30.80
CA LEU A 618 28.10 47.08 -30.28
C LEU A 618 27.13 46.66 -31.41
N ILE A 619 27.47 46.95 -32.69
CA ILE A 619 26.71 46.53 -33.87
C ILE A 619 27.03 45.08 -34.19
N ASP A 620 26.00 44.31 -34.40
CA ASP A 620 26.13 42.90 -34.75
C ASP A 620 25.74 42.69 -36.23
N THR A 621 26.74 42.38 -37.04
CA THR A 621 26.61 42.19 -38.49
C THR A 621 26.53 40.71 -38.92
N ALA A 622 26.58 39.76 -37.98
CA ALA A 622 26.55 38.34 -38.32
C ALA A 622 25.11 37.79 -38.36
N PRO A 623 24.47 37.67 -39.55
CA PRO A 623 23.11 37.17 -39.66
C PRO A 623 23.05 35.70 -39.28
N GLY A 624 22.11 35.30 -38.44
CA GLY A 624 21.76 33.93 -38.19
C GLY A 624 21.13 33.34 -39.48
N HIS A 625 21.56 32.16 -39.90
CA HIS A 625 21.00 31.50 -41.09
C HIS A 625 19.51 31.17 -40.88
N LYS A 626 18.73 31.24 -41.98
CA LYS A 626 17.35 30.73 -41.97
C LYS A 626 17.37 29.25 -41.64
N VAL A 627 16.51 28.82 -40.74
CA VAL A 627 16.38 27.44 -40.30
C VAL A 627 15.24 26.77 -41.05
N ASP A 628 15.51 25.64 -41.69
CA ASP A 628 14.47 24.80 -42.28
C ASP A 628 13.73 24.04 -41.15
N CYS A 629 12.64 24.63 -40.69
CA CYS A 629 11.82 24.05 -39.62
C CYS A 629 11.13 22.74 -40.01
N PRO A 630 10.56 22.57 -41.24
CA PRO A 630 10.02 21.28 -41.70
C PRO A 630 11.04 20.15 -41.66
N ALA A 631 12.24 20.36 -42.17
CA ALA A 631 13.30 19.32 -42.17
C ALA A 631 13.71 18.96 -40.72
N LEU A 632 13.83 19.96 -39.83
CA LEU A 632 14.16 19.70 -38.43
C LEU A 632 13.05 18.96 -37.67
N LEU A 633 11.80 19.30 -37.88
CA LEU A 633 10.65 18.66 -37.27
C LEU A 633 10.47 17.23 -37.78
N ASN A 634 10.63 16.99 -39.09
CA ASN A 634 10.56 15.66 -39.70
C ASN A 634 11.68 14.74 -39.16
N ASN A 635 12.88 15.26 -39.02
CA ASN A 635 13.99 14.54 -38.40
C ASN A 635 13.87 14.38 -36.88
N ALA A 636 13.02 15.14 -36.21
CA ALA A 636 12.74 15.02 -34.78
C ALA A 636 11.66 13.99 -34.47
N GLY A 637 10.76 13.71 -35.44
CA GLY A 637 9.69 12.71 -35.31
C GLY A 637 9.90 11.53 -36.24
N PRO A 638 9.91 10.27 -35.79
CA PRO A 638 10.04 9.16 -36.68
C PRO A 638 8.72 8.76 -37.32
N LYS A 639 8.82 8.16 -38.50
CA LYS A 639 7.74 7.46 -39.24
C LYS A 639 6.99 6.39 -38.44
N ALA A 640 7.52 5.95 -37.29
CA ALA A 640 6.86 5.04 -36.32
C ALA A 640 5.60 5.63 -35.62
N HIS A 641 5.21 6.86 -35.95
CA HIS A 641 4.07 7.55 -35.34
C HIS A 641 2.71 7.03 -35.85
N ALA A 642 2.64 6.56 -37.10
CA ALA A 642 1.41 6.05 -37.71
C ALA A 642 1.02 4.65 -37.24
N GLU A 643 2.00 3.80 -36.97
CA GLU A 643 1.75 2.40 -36.57
C GLU A 643 1.35 2.24 -35.10
N ALA A 644 1.93 3.04 -34.20
CA ALA A 644 1.54 3.02 -32.79
C ALA A 644 0.12 3.58 -32.56
N LEU A 645 -0.37 4.48 -33.44
CA LEU A 645 -1.74 5.00 -33.39
C LEU A 645 -2.78 4.01 -33.88
N LYS A 646 -2.47 3.22 -34.91
CA LYS A 646 -3.39 2.19 -35.42
C LYS A 646 -3.62 1.08 -34.40
N GLY A 647 -2.58 0.64 -33.70
CA GLY A 647 -2.69 -0.40 -32.67
C GLY A 647 -3.38 0.03 -31.37
N ALA A 648 -3.33 1.31 -31.00
CA ALA A 648 -3.99 1.81 -29.79
C ALA A 648 -5.48 2.13 -30.02
N ALA A 649 -5.83 2.62 -31.21
CA ALA A 649 -7.22 2.92 -31.59
C ALA A 649 -8.05 1.65 -31.84
N GLN A 650 -7.44 0.60 -32.39
CA GLN A 650 -8.13 -0.69 -32.60
C GLN A 650 -8.41 -1.45 -31.29
N ARG A 651 -7.56 -1.30 -30.26
CA ARG A 651 -7.80 -1.93 -28.94
C ARG A 651 -8.73 -1.13 -28.02
N ALA A 652 -9.01 0.12 -28.33
CA ALA A 652 -9.98 0.94 -27.59
C ALA A 652 -11.43 0.80 -28.11
N ARG A 653 -11.61 0.21 -29.32
CA ARG A 653 -12.94 -0.04 -29.91
C ARG A 653 -13.43 -1.49 -29.74
N GLY A 654 -12.68 -2.34 -29.09
CA GLY A 654 -12.99 -3.76 -28.95
C GLY A 654 -13.12 -4.20 -27.48
N HIS A 655 -13.81 -3.44 -26.65
CA HIS A 655 -14.37 -3.92 -25.36
C HIS A 655 -15.52 -3.01 -24.94
#